data_95743e46f5dc3737e8e2f878f4b76cd7
#
_entry.id   95743e46f5dc3737e8e2f878f4b76cd7
#
_cell.length_a   1.000
_cell.length_b   1.000
_cell.length_c   1.000
_cell.angle_alpha   90.00
_cell.angle_beta   90.00
_cell.angle_gamma   90.00
#
_symmetry.space_group_name_H-M   'P 1'
#
loop_
_entity.id
_entity.type
_entity.pdbx_description
1 polymer ?
#
loop_
_entity_poly.entity_id
_entity_poly.type
_entity_poly.pdbx_seq_one_letter_code
_entity_poly.pdbx_strand_id
1 'polypeptide(L)'
;MKIFSEFRKQEVIALLYRIFLVYFFYQIARFLFWLFNKDLIKIDSVSDYFNLAYHGLAFDTTAILYVNGLFILLSIIPIVINSKAGYQKFLFYLYFVTNGITYGMNFGDFIYYKFSNARLTTAAMHVAQHENNIGKVFLQSVIEHPFVIIWFVVLMIFWIFLYKKVQVPERRPQKLVSYFVLSIITFLITVTIAIGGIRGDFKHSTRPINLVDANRYVKNPTQANVVLNSVFSFFRTMNTNNFREVHFVNQKFIDENIKPYKLYKSETKSKPNVVIFILESFGREYSGAFNKHKNIKNFESYTPFFDSLATKSLIFPNAFANGRQSIHGMSSVLAGIPSLADAFTSSPYSNQKIQSIVSVCDEMGYDTSFFHGAPNGSMGFLGFGNILGFKHYYGKTEYNNDADFDGIWGIWDEPFFQYFAKTLDQKKSPFMATMFSVSSHHPFKIPEKYNGKFKKGHIDIHEPVEYTDYSIRKFFETAKKMPWYNNTIFVFVADHTNQTYYDEYNKPMNRFAVPILFYSPNPEYKLQGEDYDNVQQMDIYPTLAELIGYNKPIRSWGRSLISGKKETNIIVNSTGSVNQFTIGNYIYTFDSDMKLLGIYTKEDLGLENNMISKSQNSEMQKSIMLAKAWYQDYMDRVINRKLH
;
A
#
# COMPACT_ATOMS: atom_id res chain seq x y z
N MET A 1 53.23 18.12 -21.92
CA MET A 1 52.90 16.70 -22.16
C MET A 1 53.37 15.73 -21.09
N LYS A 2 54.51 15.94 -20.38
CA LYS A 2 55.02 14.96 -19.35
C LYS A 2 54.25 14.87 -18.04
N ILE A 3 53.34 15.81 -17.70
CA ILE A 3 52.55 15.78 -16.47
C ILE A 3 51.38 14.80 -16.60
N PHE A 4 50.71 14.77 -17.75
CA PHE A 4 49.53 13.90 -17.99
C PHE A 4 49.89 12.40 -18.14
N SER A 5 51.19 12.03 -18.21
CA SER A 5 51.56 10.61 -18.19
C SER A 5 51.16 9.87 -16.91
N GLU A 6 51.00 10.59 -15.83
CA GLU A 6 50.58 10.04 -14.50
C GLU A 6 49.09 10.03 -14.31
N PHE A 7 48.27 10.45 -15.29
CA PHE A 7 46.82 10.37 -15.21
C PHE A 7 46.34 8.93 -15.17
N ARG A 8 45.38 8.66 -14.28
CA ARG A 8 44.83 7.32 -13.99
C ARG A 8 43.77 6.89 -15.00
N LYS A 9 44.11 6.93 -16.29
CA LYS A 9 43.15 6.73 -17.40
C LYS A 9 42.41 5.38 -17.29
N GLN A 10 43.09 4.30 -16.97
CA GLN A 10 42.51 2.96 -16.96
C GLN A 10 41.52 2.79 -15.76
N GLU A 11 41.86 3.34 -14.61
CA GLU A 11 40.99 3.31 -13.44
C GLU A 11 39.74 4.13 -13.68
N VAL A 12 39.85 5.31 -14.30
CA VAL A 12 38.70 6.16 -14.67
C VAL A 12 37.83 5.46 -15.71
N ILE A 13 38.41 4.90 -16.77
CA ILE A 13 37.66 4.14 -17.78
C ILE A 13 36.95 2.95 -17.15
N ALA A 14 37.63 2.19 -16.29
CA ALA A 14 37.03 1.06 -15.60
C ALA A 14 35.86 1.49 -14.69
N LEU A 15 36.01 2.62 -13.97
CA LEU A 15 34.94 3.16 -13.14
C LEU A 15 33.72 3.54 -13.99
N LEU A 16 33.92 4.34 -15.05
CA LEU A 16 32.84 4.76 -15.94
C LEU A 16 32.13 3.57 -16.58
N TYR A 17 32.89 2.59 -17.05
CA TYR A 17 32.33 1.36 -17.60
C TYR A 17 31.52 0.57 -16.61
N ARG A 18 32.03 0.41 -15.37
CA ARG A 18 31.34 -0.31 -14.30
C ARG A 18 30.06 0.39 -13.87
N ILE A 19 30.06 1.73 -13.79
CA ILE A 19 28.85 2.50 -13.52
C ILE A 19 27.86 2.43 -14.69
N PHE A 20 28.34 2.48 -15.95
CA PHE A 20 27.51 2.25 -17.12
C PHE A 20 26.80 0.87 -17.06
N LEU A 21 27.49 -0.18 -16.62
CA LEU A 21 26.89 -1.50 -16.45
C LEU A 21 25.74 -1.44 -15.45
N VAL A 22 25.83 -0.68 -14.35
CA VAL A 22 24.70 -0.55 -13.38
C VAL A 22 23.48 0.06 -14.07
N TYR A 23 23.69 1.15 -14.84
CA TYR A 23 22.59 1.74 -15.63
C TYR A 23 21.98 0.73 -16.61
N PHE A 24 22.81 0.02 -17.33
CA PHE A 24 22.38 -0.97 -18.33
C PHE A 24 21.50 -2.06 -17.68
N PHE A 25 21.95 -2.63 -16.56
CA PHE A 25 21.17 -3.66 -15.86
C PHE A 25 19.92 -3.10 -15.18
N TYR A 26 19.93 -1.85 -14.70
CA TYR A 26 18.72 -1.20 -14.18
C TYR A 26 17.67 -0.98 -15.27
N GLN A 27 18.10 -0.62 -16.51
CA GLN A 27 17.17 -0.51 -17.64
C GLN A 27 16.58 -1.87 -18.03
N ILE A 28 17.37 -2.95 -17.97
CA ILE A 28 16.85 -4.31 -18.18
C ILE A 28 15.83 -4.65 -17.09
N ALA A 29 16.15 -4.40 -15.83
CA ALA A 29 15.20 -4.65 -14.73
C ALA A 29 13.91 -3.82 -14.89
N ARG A 30 13.99 -2.56 -15.32
CA ARG A 30 12.85 -1.70 -15.62
C ARG A 30 11.95 -2.29 -16.71
N PHE A 31 12.57 -2.76 -17.80
CA PHE A 31 11.84 -3.39 -18.90
C PHE A 31 11.14 -4.67 -18.44
N LEU A 32 11.85 -5.54 -17.73
CA LEU A 32 11.29 -6.79 -17.21
C LEU A 32 10.21 -6.52 -16.16
N PHE A 33 10.38 -5.51 -15.31
CA PHE A 33 9.34 -5.08 -14.37
C PHE A 33 8.04 -4.69 -15.09
N TRP A 34 8.13 -3.85 -16.12
CA TRP A 34 6.97 -3.48 -16.91
C TRP A 34 6.37 -4.69 -17.63
N LEU A 35 7.19 -5.51 -18.28
CA LEU A 35 6.72 -6.69 -19.00
C LEU A 35 5.98 -7.66 -18.07
N PHE A 36 6.49 -7.86 -16.86
CA PHE A 36 5.86 -8.73 -15.85
C PHE A 36 4.55 -8.15 -15.28
N ASN A 37 4.42 -6.83 -15.26
CA ASN A 37 3.27 -6.12 -14.72
C ASN A 37 2.46 -5.35 -15.80
N LYS A 38 2.56 -5.75 -17.09
CA LYS A 38 1.91 -5.05 -18.22
C LYS A 38 0.39 -4.96 -18.09
N ASP A 39 -0.22 -5.92 -17.40
CA ASP A 39 -1.67 -5.97 -17.18
C ASP A 39 -2.14 -4.87 -16.21
N LEU A 40 -1.25 -4.44 -15.31
CA LEU A 40 -1.49 -3.40 -14.31
C LEU A 40 -1.02 -2.01 -14.78
N ILE A 41 -0.03 -1.97 -15.69
CA ILE A 41 0.58 -0.72 -16.17
C ILE A 41 0.43 -0.68 -17.69
N LYS A 42 -0.62 -0.04 -18.15
CA LYS A 42 -0.88 0.12 -19.60
C LYS A 42 0.07 1.19 -20.17
N ILE A 43 0.76 0.84 -21.23
CA ILE A 43 1.59 1.74 -22.05
C ILE A 43 1.15 1.57 -23.50
N ASP A 44 0.76 2.67 -24.13
CA ASP A 44 0.06 2.64 -25.41
C ASP A 44 0.97 2.32 -26.60
N SER A 45 2.26 2.67 -26.48
CA SER A 45 3.22 2.46 -27.57
C SER A 45 4.62 2.19 -27.05
N VAL A 46 5.46 1.59 -27.92
CA VAL A 46 6.89 1.40 -27.67
C VAL A 46 7.61 2.73 -27.45
N SER A 47 7.20 3.78 -28.17
CA SER A 47 7.73 5.14 -27.98
C SER A 47 7.42 5.68 -26.60
N ASP A 48 6.20 5.48 -26.08
CA ASP A 48 5.83 5.90 -24.73
C ASP A 48 6.67 5.16 -23.68
N TYR A 49 6.92 3.86 -23.86
CA TYR A 49 7.82 3.11 -22.96
C TYR A 49 9.24 3.74 -22.94
N PHE A 50 9.85 4.01 -24.10
CA PHE A 50 11.18 4.59 -24.14
C PHE A 50 11.22 6.00 -23.54
N ASN A 51 10.14 6.79 -23.69
CA ASN A 51 10.03 8.08 -23.04
C ASN A 51 10.02 7.95 -21.51
N LEU A 52 9.23 7.02 -20.98
CA LEU A 52 9.19 6.72 -19.53
C LEU A 52 10.56 6.23 -19.03
N ALA A 53 11.19 5.31 -19.75
CA ALA A 53 12.51 4.78 -19.41
C ALA A 53 13.60 5.85 -19.43
N TYR A 54 13.55 6.78 -20.40
CA TYR A 54 14.45 7.94 -20.47
C TYR A 54 14.33 8.83 -19.23
N HIS A 55 13.11 9.19 -18.85
CA HIS A 55 12.89 9.97 -17.62
C HIS A 55 13.22 9.18 -16.35
N GLY A 56 13.16 7.86 -16.41
CA GLY A 56 13.62 6.96 -15.35
C GLY A 56 15.13 7.05 -15.08
N LEU A 57 15.95 7.47 -16.05
CA LEU A 57 17.40 7.60 -15.86
C LEU A 57 17.78 8.58 -14.74
N ALA A 58 16.99 9.64 -14.51
CA ALA A 58 17.25 10.56 -13.41
C ALA A 58 17.11 9.88 -12.05
N PHE A 59 16.10 9.03 -11.88
CA PHE A 59 15.87 8.25 -10.68
C PHE A 59 16.90 7.14 -10.50
N ASP A 60 17.29 6.51 -11.61
CA ASP A 60 18.39 5.53 -11.61
C ASP A 60 19.71 6.18 -11.20
N THR A 61 20.01 7.38 -11.69
CA THR A 61 21.23 8.14 -11.33
C THR A 61 21.32 8.31 -9.82
N THR A 62 20.25 8.79 -9.19
CA THR A 62 20.21 8.97 -7.74
C THR A 62 20.41 7.64 -7.01
N ALA A 63 19.69 6.59 -7.40
CA ALA A 63 19.81 5.26 -6.79
C ALA A 63 21.21 4.67 -6.94
N ILE A 64 21.77 4.73 -8.15
CA ILE A 64 23.10 4.20 -8.47
C ILE A 64 24.19 4.91 -7.66
N LEU A 65 24.09 6.24 -7.53
CA LEU A 65 25.07 7.02 -6.77
C LEU A 65 24.96 6.77 -5.27
N TYR A 66 23.77 6.55 -4.72
CA TYR A 66 23.62 6.12 -3.34
C TYR A 66 24.26 4.74 -3.10
N VAL A 67 23.93 3.76 -3.92
CA VAL A 67 24.41 2.37 -3.80
C VAL A 67 25.90 2.27 -4.02
N ASN A 68 26.41 2.95 -5.04
CA ASN A 68 27.80 2.84 -5.48
C ASN A 68 28.70 3.96 -4.96
N GLY A 69 28.20 4.85 -4.09
CA GLY A 69 28.99 5.98 -3.58
C GLY A 69 30.32 5.55 -2.97
N LEU A 70 30.29 4.55 -2.08
CA LEU A 70 31.54 4.01 -1.49
C LEU A 70 32.44 3.36 -2.54
N PHE A 71 31.88 2.59 -3.48
CA PHE A 71 32.65 1.99 -4.57
C PHE A 71 33.31 3.06 -5.47
N ILE A 72 32.58 4.12 -5.82
CA ILE A 72 33.09 5.25 -6.60
C ILE A 72 34.22 5.92 -5.85
N LEU A 73 34.04 6.30 -4.59
CA LEU A 73 35.06 6.96 -3.79
C LEU A 73 36.30 6.11 -3.68
N LEU A 74 36.19 4.82 -3.37
CA LEU A 74 37.33 3.92 -3.24
C LEU A 74 38.04 3.65 -4.60
N SER A 75 37.29 3.70 -5.70
CA SER A 75 37.91 3.52 -7.04
C SER A 75 38.82 4.66 -7.45
N ILE A 76 38.54 5.89 -6.96
CA ILE A 76 39.28 7.11 -7.38
C ILE A 76 40.06 7.77 -6.25
N ILE A 77 39.96 7.28 -5.00
CA ILE A 77 40.73 7.82 -3.89
C ILE A 77 42.22 7.93 -4.25
N PRO A 78 42.91 9.05 -3.92
CA PRO A 78 44.30 9.29 -4.34
C PRO A 78 45.30 8.47 -3.53
N ILE A 79 45.32 7.15 -3.74
CA ILE A 79 46.27 6.20 -3.13
C ILE A 79 46.95 5.37 -4.20
N VAL A 80 48.17 4.93 -3.96
CA VAL A 80 49.00 4.21 -4.95
C VAL A 80 48.56 2.74 -5.13
N ILE A 81 47.85 2.18 -4.19
CA ILE A 81 47.48 0.75 -4.20
C ILE A 81 46.26 0.43 -5.05
N ASN A 82 45.56 1.40 -5.62
CA ASN A 82 44.32 1.23 -6.38
C ASN A 82 44.40 0.23 -7.50
N SER A 83 45.54 0.18 -8.22
CA SER A 83 45.76 -0.75 -9.32
C SER A 83 46.21 -2.14 -8.89
N LYS A 84 46.53 -2.36 -7.60
CA LYS A 84 46.94 -3.69 -7.12
C LYS A 84 45.83 -4.70 -7.24
N ALA A 85 46.16 -5.93 -7.63
CA ALA A 85 45.21 -7.02 -7.85
C ALA A 85 44.31 -7.28 -6.58
N GLY A 86 44.90 -7.28 -5.38
CA GLY A 86 44.13 -7.46 -4.13
C GLY A 86 43.12 -6.36 -3.92
N TYR A 87 43.46 -5.09 -4.18
CA TYR A 87 42.57 -3.97 -4.06
C TYR A 87 41.42 -4.02 -5.10
N GLN A 88 41.74 -4.37 -6.35
CA GLN A 88 40.72 -4.56 -7.40
C GLN A 88 39.78 -5.73 -7.10
N LYS A 89 40.28 -6.80 -6.45
CA LYS A 89 39.46 -7.91 -5.96
C LYS A 89 38.51 -7.46 -4.84
N PHE A 90 38.98 -6.62 -3.92
CA PHE A 90 38.11 -6.02 -2.89
C PHE A 90 37.03 -5.15 -3.53
N LEU A 91 37.37 -4.28 -4.48
CA LEU A 91 36.38 -3.46 -5.21
C LEU A 91 35.37 -4.32 -5.99
N PHE A 92 35.80 -5.46 -6.53
CA PHE A 92 34.91 -6.41 -7.19
C PHE A 92 33.84 -6.95 -6.21
N TYR A 93 34.24 -7.40 -5.03
CA TYR A 93 33.29 -7.90 -4.05
C TYR A 93 32.38 -6.79 -3.52
N LEU A 94 32.91 -5.62 -3.20
CA LEU A 94 32.13 -4.47 -2.78
C LEU A 94 31.05 -4.13 -3.82
N TYR A 95 31.45 -4.06 -5.10
CA TYR A 95 30.53 -3.76 -6.20
C TYR A 95 29.41 -4.80 -6.32
N PHE A 96 29.74 -6.11 -6.32
CA PHE A 96 28.73 -7.14 -6.53
C PHE A 96 27.88 -7.41 -5.30
N VAL A 97 28.38 -7.23 -4.09
CA VAL A 97 27.55 -7.32 -2.89
C VAL A 97 26.52 -6.21 -2.87
N THR A 98 26.92 -4.97 -3.06
CA THR A 98 26.00 -3.82 -3.02
C THR A 98 24.99 -3.84 -4.17
N ASN A 99 25.48 -4.04 -5.42
CA ASN A 99 24.59 -4.08 -6.58
C ASN A 99 23.76 -5.37 -6.64
N GLY A 100 24.26 -6.50 -6.16
CA GLY A 100 23.51 -7.74 -6.10
C GLY A 100 22.28 -7.63 -5.17
N ILE A 101 22.46 -7.07 -3.98
CA ILE A 101 21.35 -6.82 -3.05
C ILE A 101 20.32 -5.89 -3.67
N THR A 102 20.75 -4.75 -4.20
CA THR A 102 19.83 -3.74 -4.75
C THR A 102 19.20 -4.16 -6.07
N TYR A 103 19.88 -4.94 -6.87
CA TYR A 103 19.30 -5.55 -8.06
C TYR A 103 18.27 -6.62 -7.69
N GLY A 104 18.54 -7.40 -6.64
CA GLY A 104 17.57 -8.32 -6.04
C GLY A 104 16.31 -7.61 -5.55
N MET A 105 16.44 -6.41 -4.97
CA MET A 105 15.27 -5.59 -4.59
C MET A 105 14.40 -5.24 -5.81
N ASN A 106 15.01 -4.88 -6.94
CA ASN A 106 14.24 -4.61 -8.18
C ASN A 106 13.50 -5.84 -8.66
N PHE A 107 14.08 -7.04 -8.55
CA PHE A 107 13.43 -8.29 -8.95
C PHE A 107 12.33 -8.73 -7.97
N GLY A 108 12.57 -8.58 -6.68
CA GLY A 108 11.55 -8.83 -5.65
C GLY A 108 10.32 -7.94 -5.84
N ASP A 109 10.54 -6.71 -6.32
CA ASP A 109 9.48 -5.76 -6.60
C ASP A 109 8.56 -6.17 -7.78
N PHE A 110 9.01 -7.05 -8.70
CA PHE A 110 8.14 -7.56 -9.76
C PHE A 110 6.92 -8.28 -9.17
N ILE A 111 7.15 -9.06 -8.15
CA ILE A 111 6.13 -9.82 -7.44
C ILE A 111 5.38 -8.90 -6.48
N TYR A 112 6.11 -8.12 -5.67
CA TYR A 112 5.54 -7.21 -4.67
C TYR A 112 4.55 -6.23 -5.29
N TYR A 113 4.85 -5.70 -6.48
CA TYR A 113 3.98 -4.75 -7.17
C TYR A 113 2.59 -5.31 -7.51
N LYS A 114 2.48 -6.61 -7.80
CA LYS A 114 1.18 -7.26 -8.10
C LYS A 114 0.20 -7.17 -6.92
N PHE A 115 0.72 -7.10 -5.71
CA PHE A 115 -0.10 -7.01 -4.48
C PHE A 115 -0.26 -5.56 -4.03
N SER A 116 0.84 -4.81 -3.99
CA SER A 116 0.86 -3.46 -3.42
C SER A 116 0.39 -2.37 -4.39
N ASN A 117 0.48 -2.62 -5.69
CA ASN A 117 0.32 -1.62 -6.77
C ASN A 117 1.21 -0.36 -6.57
N ALA A 118 2.27 -0.51 -5.83
CA ALA A 118 3.27 0.52 -5.55
C ALA A 118 4.67 -0.09 -5.56
N ARG A 119 5.69 0.72 -5.85
CA ARG A 119 7.09 0.30 -5.73
C ARG A 119 7.43 -0.01 -4.29
N LEU A 120 8.42 -0.89 -4.11
CA LEU A 120 8.96 -1.25 -2.80
C LEU A 120 9.46 0.01 -2.06
N THR A 121 8.95 0.21 -0.85
CA THR A 121 9.31 1.30 0.07
C THR A 121 9.72 0.74 1.42
N THR A 122 10.19 1.59 2.34
CA THR A 122 10.49 1.16 3.71
C THR A 122 9.25 0.68 4.47
N ALA A 123 8.05 1.14 4.10
CA ALA A 123 6.80 0.62 4.67
C ALA A 123 6.67 -0.90 4.49
N ALA A 124 7.08 -1.42 3.31
CA ALA A 124 7.10 -2.87 3.08
C ALA A 124 8.05 -3.62 4.03
N MET A 125 9.20 -3.02 4.38
CA MET A 125 10.12 -3.63 5.36
C MET A 125 9.56 -3.61 6.77
N HIS A 126 8.86 -2.56 7.16
CA HIS A 126 8.20 -2.51 8.48
C HIS A 126 7.12 -3.59 8.60
N VAL A 127 6.32 -3.79 7.55
CA VAL A 127 5.37 -4.92 7.50
C VAL A 127 6.11 -6.24 7.63
N ALA A 128 7.20 -6.43 6.88
CA ALA A 128 8.00 -7.65 6.92
C ALA A 128 8.62 -7.93 8.30
N GLN A 129 9.02 -6.92 9.06
CA GLN A 129 9.59 -7.09 10.41
C GLN A 129 8.56 -7.61 11.43
N HIS A 130 7.27 -7.40 11.21
CA HIS A 130 6.19 -7.86 12.07
C HIS A 130 5.61 -9.22 11.64
N GLU A 131 6.09 -9.77 10.51
CA GLU A 131 5.66 -11.06 9.99
C GLU A 131 6.60 -12.18 10.43
N ASN A 132 6.12 -13.05 11.34
CA ASN A 132 6.88 -14.22 11.79
C ASN A 132 7.15 -15.24 10.68
N ASN A 133 6.42 -15.13 9.55
CA ASN A 133 6.47 -16.09 8.43
C ASN A 133 7.15 -15.52 7.19
N ILE A 134 7.81 -14.37 7.27
CA ILE A 134 8.37 -13.68 6.09
C ILE A 134 9.30 -14.59 5.27
N GLY A 135 10.10 -15.43 5.92
CA GLY A 135 10.96 -16.40 5.25
C GLY A 135 10.19 -17.45 4.45
N LYS A 136 9.05 -17.92 4.95
CA LYS A 136 8.18 -18.88 4.24
C LYS A 136 7.49 -18.20 3.06
N VAL A 137 6.97 -16.98 3.26
CA VAL A 137 6.34 -16.18 2.20
C VAL A 137 7.33 -15.88 1.08
N PHE A 138 8.55 -15.49 1.42
CA PHE A 138 9.61 -15.27 0.44
C PHE A 138 9.94 -16.56 -0.32
N LEU A 139 10.16 -17.68 0.39
CA LEU A 139 10.44 -18.97 -0.24
C LEU A 139 9.31 -19.42 -1.15
N GLN A 140 8.07 -19.27 -0.72
CA GLN A 140 6.91 -19.62 -1.53
C GLN A 140 6.83 -18.75 -2.80
N SER A 141 7.03 -17.46 -2.67
CA SER A 141 7.09 -16.53 -3.82
C SER A 141 8.18 -16.89 -4.83
N VAL A 142 9.34 -17.36 -4.34
CA VAL A 142 10.43 -17.86 -5.17
C VAL A 142 10.01 -19.10 -5.96
N ILE A 143 9.32 -20.04 -5.30
CA ILE A 143 8.85 -21.30 -5.91
C ILE A 143 7.76 -21.01 -6.97
N GLU A 144 6.88 -20.09 -6.72
CA GLU A 144 5.74 -19.75 -7.60
C GLU A 144 6.14 -18.89 -8.79
N HIS A 145 7.23 -18.12 -8.67
CA HIS A 145 7.74 -17.25 -9.73
C HIS A 145 9.18 -17.60 -10.14
N PRO A 146 9.47 -18.86 -10.54
CA PRO A 146 10.84 -19.30 -10.82
C PRO A 146 11.51 -18.48 -11.93
N PHE A 147 10.75 -17.97 -12.90
CA PHE A 147 11.28 -17.11 -13.96
C PHE A 147 11.94 -15.84 -13.44
N VAL A 148 11.41 -15.22 -12.37
CA VAL A 148 12.00 -14.01 -11.77
C VAL A 148 13.40 -14.34 -11.24
N ILE A 149 13.55 -15.45 -10.54
CA ILE A 149 14.83 -15.90 -9.98
C ILE A 149 15.81 -16.33 -11.08
N ILE A 150 15.32 -17.10 -12.07
CA ILE A 150 16.15 -17.53 -13.19
C ILE A 150 16.73 -16.32 -13.91
N TRP A 151 15.91 -15.34 -14.27
CA TRP A 151 16.36 -14.11 -14.91
C TRP A 151 17.33 -13.32 -14.04
N PHE A 152 17.06 -13.20 -12.74
CA PHE A 152 17.99 -12.55 -11.81
C PHE A 152 19.37 -13.22 -11.86
N VAL A 153 19.43 -14.55 -11.71
CA VAL A 153 20.68 -15.32 -11.70
C VAL A 153 21.40 -15.20 -13.04
N VAL A 154 20.70 -15.39 -14.16
CA VAL A 154 21.28 -15.29 -15.52
C VAL A 154 21.87 -13.91 -15.76
N LEU A 155 21.14 -12.87 -15.40
CA LEU A 155 21.61 -11.48 -15.58
C LEU A 155 22.75 -11.14 -14.63
N MET A 156 22.78 -11.67 -13.41
CA MET A 156 23.93 -11.50 -12.49
C MET A 156 25.18 -12.17 -13.03
N ILE A 157 25.07 -13.39 -13.58
CA ILE A 157 26.19 -14.08 -14.21
C ILE A 157 26.69 -13.29 -15.42
N PHE A 158 25.78 -12.80 -16.26
CA PHE A 158 26.10 -11.98 -17.41
C PHE A 158 26.77 -10.66 -17.00
N TRP A 159 26.31 -10.04 -15.92
CA TRP A 159 26.91 -8.82 -15.37
C TRP A 159 28.34 -9.05 -14.89
N ILE A 160 28.59 -10.15 -14.17
CA ILE A 160 29.94 -10.55 -13.74
C ILE A 160 30.87 -10.76 -14.96
N PHE A 161 30.35 -11.42 -16.00
CA PHE A 161 31.11 -11.61 -17.25
C PHE A 161 31.46 -10.28 -17.89
N LEU A 162 30.53 -9.36 -18.03
CA LEU A 162 30.81 -8.02 -18.61
C LEU A 162 31.77 -7.21 -17.75
N TYR A 163 31.60 -7.21 -16.42
CA TYR A 163 32.52 -6.50 -15.52
C TYR A 163 33.98 -6.91 -15.72
N LYS A 164 34.25 -8.20 -15.94
CA LYS A 164 35.57 -8.74 -16.12
C LYS A 164 36.21 -8.36 -17.47
N LYS A 165 35.45 -7.81 -18.42
CA LYS A 165 36.00 -7.36 -19.73
C LYS A 165 36.91 -6.15 -19.61
N VAL A 166 36.73 -5.30 -18.60
CA VAL A 166 37.59 -4.13 -18.38
C VAL A 166 38.37 -4.32 -17.09
N GLN A 167 39.65 -4.56 -17.23
CA GLN A 167 40.57 -4.74 -16.11
C GLN A 167 41.43 -3.48 -15.91
N VAL A 168 41.85 -3.26 -14.68
CA VAL A 168 42.80 -2.22 -14.31
C VAL A 168 44.19 -2.88 -14.18
N PRO A 169 45.12 -2.63 -15.12
CA PRO A 169 46.46 -3.19 -15.01
C PRO A 169 47.23 -2.59 -13.85
N GLU A 170 48.05 -3.40 -13.19
CA GLU A 170 48.89 -2.93 -12.09
C GLU A 170 49.89 -1.87 -12.60
N ARG A 171 49.94 -0.76 -11.88
CA ARG A 171 50.76 0.40 -12.24
C ARG A 171 51.49 0.94 -11.03
N ARG A 172 52.75 1.34 -11.22
CA ARG A 172 53.56 2.11 -10.25
C ARG A 172 53.78 3.51 -10.80
N PRO A 173 53.33 4.57 -10.10
CA PRO A 173 53.54 5.93 -10.55
C PRO A 173 55.06 6.25 -10.55
N GLN A 174 55.53 6.88 -11.62
CA GLN A 174 56.95 7.30 -11.75
C GLN A 174 57.16 8.68 -11.08
N LYS A 175 56.15 9.55 -11.12
CA LYS A 175 56.20 10.93 -10.58
C LYS A 175 55.07 11.08 -9.53
N LEU A 176 55.34 10.80 -8.27
CA LEU A 176 54.38 10.81 -7.18
C LEU A 176 53.62 12.14 -7.06
N VAL A 177 54.28 13.29 -7.16
CA VAL A 177 53.63 14.61 -7.04
C VAL A 177 52.57 14.78 -8.15
N SER A 178 52.94 14.54 -9.42
CA SER A 178 52.02 14.64 -10.54
C SER A 178 50.87 13.62 -10.44
N TYR A 179 51.15 12.42 -9.96
CA TYR A 179 50.14 11.39 -9.68
C TYR A 179 49.13 11.88 -8.66
N PHE A 180 49.56 12.38 -7.50
CA PHE A 180 48.65 12.83 -6.44
C PHE A 180 47.86 14.06 -6.88
N VAL A 181 48.47 15.06 -7.51
CA VAL A 181 47.76 16.26 -8.01
C VAL A 181 46.66 15.88 -8.98
N LEU A 182 46.95 15.05 -10.00
CA LEU A 182 45.92 14.61 -10.97
C LEU A 182 44.87 13.72 -10.31
N SER A 183 45.24 12.87 -9.36
CA SER A 183 44.27 12.03 -8.62
C SER A 183 43.32 12.86 -7.73
N ILE A 184 43.81 13.89 -7.07
CA ILE A 184 42.99 14.82 -6.26
C ILE A 184 42.04 15.59 -7.18
N ILE A 185 42.48 16.11 -8.30
CA ILE A 185 41.61 16.80 -9.28
C ILE A 185 40.51 15.86 -9.76
N THR A 186 40.84 14.63 -10.15
CA THR A 186 39.89 13.62 -10.59
C THR A 186 38.88 13.29 -9.49
N PHE A 187 39.35 13.14 -8.26
CA PHE A 187 38.49 12.89 -7.09
C PHE A 187 37.48 14.00 -6.88
N LEU A 188 37.95 15.26 -6.85
CA LEU A 188 37.07 16.43 -6.64
C LEU A 188 36.01 16.57 -7.76
N ILE A 189 36.42 16.39 -9.02
CA ILE A 189 35.47 16.42 -10.15
C ILE A 189 34.42 15.32 -10.00
N THR A 190 34.82 14.09 -9.69
CA THR A 190 33.89 12.96 -9.55
C THR A 190 32.95 13.15 -8.39
N VAL A 191 33.41 13.64 -7.24
CA VAL A 191 32.56 13.94 -6.07
C VAL A 191 31.55 15.03 -6.42
N THR A 192 31.97 16.10 -7.11
CA THR A 192 31.07 17.17 -7.55
C THR A 192 29.97 16.65 -8.47
N ILE A 193 30.32 15.82 -9.46
CA ILE A 193 29.35 15.18 -10.36
C ILE A 193 28.39 14.27 -9.58
N ALA A 194 28.92 13.49 -8.64
CA ALA A 194 28.10 12.60 -7.81
C ALA A 194 27.10 13.37 -6.96
N ILE A 195 27.49 14.49 -6.35
CA ILE A 195 26.57 15.34 -5.55
C ILE A 195 25.45 15.89 -6.44
N GLY A 196 25.78 16.43 -7.62
CA GLY A 196 24.77 16.91 -8.57
C GLY A 196 23.83 15.82 -9.06
N GLY A 197 24.37 14.64 -9.35
CA GLY A 197 23.58 13.47 -9.75
C GLY A 197 22.64 12.95 -8.66
N ILE A 198 23.08 12.94 -7.40
CA ILE A 198 22.23 12.57 -6.24
C ILE A 198 21.07 13.55 -6.07
N ARG A 199 21.32 14.83 -6.27
CA ARG A 199 20.29 15.88 -6.14
C ARG A 199 19.34 15.91 -7.33
N GLY A 200 19.75 15.43 -8.49
CA GLY A 200 19.05 15.55 -9.77
C GLY A 200 19.23 16.92 -10.45
N ASP A 201 19.96 17.86 -9.83
CA ASP A 201 20.29 19.18 -10.37
C ASP A 201 21.47 19.80 -9.58
N PHE A 202 22.20 20.72 -10.22
CA PHE A 202 23.27 21.50 -9.61
C PHE A 202 22.77 22.85 -9.02
N LYS A 203 21.52 23.25 -9.28
CA LYS A 203 20.96 24.51 -8.78
C LYS A 203 20.67 24.39 -7.28
N HIS A 204 21.12 25.37 -6.50
CA HIS A 204 20.91 25.40 -5.05
C HIS A 204 19.41 25.50 -4.68
N SER A 205 18.62 26.17 -5.52
CA SER A 205 17.18 26.36 -5.33
C SER A 205 16.33 25.13 -5.63
N THR A 206 16.89 24.10 -6.27
CA THR A 206 16.16 22.88 -6.66
C THR A 206 16.19 21.88 -5.50
N ARG A 207 15.01 21.46 -5.03
CA ARG A 207 14.93 20.35 -4.06
C ARG A 207 15.38 19.04 -4.70
N PRO A 208 15.95 18.11 -3.93
CA PRO A 208 16.29 16.78 -4.44
C PRO A 208 15.07 16.07 -5.03
N ILE A 209 15.29 15.35 -6.15
CA ILE A 209 14.26 14.56 -6.83
C ILE A 209 13.56 13.59 -5.86
N ASN A 210 12.23 13.50 -5.94
CA ASN A 210 11.38 12.69 -5.07
C ASN A 210 10.45 11.78 -5.89
N LEU A 211 9.78 10.79 -5.24
CA LEU A 211 8.88 9.83 -5.90
C LEU A 211 7.80 10.52 -6.75
N VAL A 212 7.28 11.62 -6.24
CA VAL A 212 6.26 12.43 -6.92
C VAL A 212 6.72 12.97 -8.26
N ASP A 213 8.00 13.28 -8.40
CA ASP A 213 8.54 13.85 -9.64
C ASP A 213 8.38 12.91 -10.84
N ALA A 214 8.21 11.60 -10.61
CA ALA A 214 7.89 10.63 -11.65
C ALA A 214 6.53 10.91 -12.32
N ASN A 215 5.58 11.47 -11.59
CA ASN A 215 4.25 11.79 -12.11
C ASN A 215 4.25 12.97 -13.13
N ARG A 216 5.35 13.70 -13.26
CA ARG A 216 5.51 14.78 -14.25
C ARG A 216 5.57 14.26 -15.69
N TYR A 217 5.92 13.00 -15.88
CA TYR A 217 6.29 12.44 -17.17
C TYR A 217 5.30 11.40 -17.69
N VAL A 218 4.15 11.24 -17.03
CA VAL A 218 3.21 10.16 -17.27
C VAL A 218 1.85 10.69 -17.71
N LYS A 219 1.18 9.94 -18.57
CA LYS A 219 -0.21 10.18 -18.94
C LYS A 219 -1.18 9.63 -17.90
N ASN A 220 -0.81 8.51 -17.26
CA ASN A 220 -1.58 7.82 -16.22
C ASN A 220 -0.68 7.61 -14.98
N PRO A 221 -1.17 7.87 -13.75
CA PRO A 221 -0.38 7.71 -12.52
C PRO A 221 0.27 6.33 -12.32
N THR A 222 -0.32 5.25 -12.85
CA THR A 222 0.29 3.91 -12.76
C THR A 222 1.63 3.82 -13.51
N GLN A 223 1.79 4.59 -14.59
CA GLN A 223 3.02 4.63 -15.40
C GLN A 223 4.21 5.22 -14.63
N ALA A 224 3.97 6.03 -13.59
CA ALA A 224 5.01 6.55 -12.72
C ALA A 224 5.86 5.43 -12.08
N ASN A 225 5.27 4.26 -11.88
CA ASN A 225 5.99 3.09 -11.37
C ASN A 225 6.98 2.49 -12.38
N VAL A 226 6.86 2.79 -13.67
CA VAL A 226 7.88 2.45 -14.67
C VAL A 226 9.01 3.48 -14.68
N VAL A 227 8.73 4.75 -14.43
CA VAL A 227 9.74 5.81 -14.28
C VAL A 227 10.60 5.57 -13.04
N LEU A 228 9.97 5.21 -11.91
CA LEU A 228 10.64 4.86 -10.66
C LEU A 228 11.38 3.52 -10.73
N ASN A 229 12.35 3.32 -9.84
CA ASN A 229 12.91 2.02 -9.51
C ASN A 229 12.80 1.74 -8.02
N SER A 230 12.85 0.47 -7.62
CA SER A 230 12.66 0.02 -6.24
C SER A 230 13.69 0.59 -5.28
N VAL A 231 14.93 0.68 -5.73
CA VAL A 231 16.06 1.16 -4.92
C VAL A 231 15.91 2.63 -4.59
N PHE A 232 15.55 3.45 -5.58
CA PHE A 232 15.24 4.86 -5.39
C PHE A 232 14.06 5.04 -4.42
N SER A 233 12.97 4.31 -4.66
CA SER A 233 11.76 4.38 -3.85
C SER A 233 12.06 4.01 -2.40
N PHE A 234 12.85 2.98 -2.18
CA PHE A 234 13.28 2.53 -0.88
C PHE A 234 14.12 3.60 -0.16
N PHE A 235 15.23 4.08 -0.76
CA PHE A 235 16.09 5.06 -0.12
C PHE A 235 15.39 6.40 0.12
N ARG A 236 14.48 6.80 -0.76
CA ARG A 236 13.71 8.05 -0.57
C ARG A 236 12.72 7.97 0.57
N THR A 237 12.22 6.78 0.89
CA THR A 237 11.28 6.59 2.00
C THR A 237 11.97 6.30 3.33
N MET A 238 13.25 5.96 3.34
CA MET A 238 14.01 5.71 4.58
C MET A 238 14.04 6.91 5.56
N ASN A 239 14.08 8.12 5.01
CA ASN A 239 14.23 9.35 5.79
C ASN A 239 13.03 10.30 5.58
N THR A 240 11.98 9.88 4.88
CA THR A 240 10.78 10.71 4.75
C THR A 240 9.97 10.60 6.03
N ASN A 241 10.00 11.67 6.79
CA ASN A 241 9.06 11.90 7.87
C ASN A 241 7.71 12.27 7.21
N ASN A 242 6.91 11.24 6.88
CA ASN A 242 5.63 11.44 6.20
C ASN A 242 4.60 12.15 7.09
N PHE A 243 4.85 12.17 8.39
CA PHE A 243 4.09 12.94 9.35
C PHE A 243 4.87 14.19 9.72
N ARG A 244 4.41 15.35 9.26
CA ARG A 244 5.03 16.65 9.51
C ARG A 244 3.97 17.73 9.68
N GLU A 245 4.28 18.74 10.47
CA GLU A 245 3.45 19.92 10.58
C GLU A 245 3.37 20.64 9.22
N VAL A 246 2.16 20.99 8.84
CA VAL A 246 1.88 21.71 7.59
C VAL A 246 0.87 22.83 7.84
N HIS A 247 1.01 23.92 7.11
CA HIS A 247 0.18 25.13 7.24
C HIS A 247 -0.27 25.59 5.85
N PHE A 248 -1.34 25.00 5.34
CA PHE A 248 -1.91 25.34 4.02
C PHE A 248 -3.02 26.37 4.11
N VAL A 249 -3.78 26.34 5.21
CA VAL A 249 -4.91 27.21 5.47
C VAL A 249 -4.87 27.68 6.92
N ASN A 250 -5.58 28.79 7.23
CA ASN A 250 -5.65 29.26 8.60
C ASN A 250 -6.56 28.37 9.46
N GLN A 251 -6.36 28.40 10.77
CA GLN A 251 -7.09 27.56 11.72
C GLN A 251 -8.60 27.81 11.69
N LYS A 252 -9.03 29.04 11.48
CA LYS A 252 -10.46 29.39 11.38
C LYS A 252 -11.15 28.62 10.25
N PHE A 253 -10.49 28.51 9.08
CA PHE A 253 -11.04 27.76 7.95
C PHE A 253 -11.17 26.26 8.29
N ILE A 254 -10.19 25.68 9.00
CA ILE A 254 -10.26 24.30 9.45
C ILE A 254 -11.45 24.10 10.38
N ASP A 255 -11.57 24.93 11.43
CA ASP A 255 -12.61 24.81 12.46
C ASP A 255 -14.02 24.97 11.89
N GLU A 256 -14.19 25.77 10.84
CA GLU A 256 -15.47 25.96 10.16
C GLU A 256 -15.86 24.80 9.25
N ASN A 257 -14.88 24.16 8.58
CA ASN A 257 -15.14 23.20 7.49
C ASN A 257 -14.76 21.75 7.82
N ILE A 258 -13.78 21.50 8.67
CA ILE A 258 -13.35 20.16 9.07
C ILE A 258 -13.82 19.92 10.52
N LYS A 259 -14.80 19.03 10.66
CA LYS A 259 -15.42 18.74 11.96
C LYS A 259 -15.19 17.27 12.34
N PRO A 260 -14.01 16.92 12.84
CA PRO A 260 -13.69 15.54 13.18
C PRO A 260 -14.42 15.06 14.44
N TYR A 261 -14.90 15.97 15.30
CA TYR A 261 -15.75 15.62 16.43
C TYR A 261 -17.23 15.70 16.03
N LYS A 262 -17.92 14.57 16.15
CA LYS A 262 -19.30 14.39 15.68
C LYS A 262 -20.16 13.83 16.80
N LEU A 263 -21.41 14.26 16.86
CA LEU A 263 -22.41 13.75 17.77
C LEU A 263 -23.61 13.27 16.96
N TYR A 264 -23.86 11.98 17.01
CA TYR A 264 -25.04 11.35 16.46
C TYR A 264 -26.01 11.04 17.58
N LYS A 265 -27.24 11.50 17.46
CA LYS A 265 -28.31 11.18 18.42
C LYS A 265 -29.09 9.98 17.89
N SER A 266 -29.01 8.88 18.57
CA SER A 266 -29.76 7.68 18.24
C SER A 266 -30.90 7.48 19.29
N GLU A 267 -32.07 7.11 18.80
CA GLU A 267 -33.20 6.72 19.64
C GLU A 267 -33.15 5.23 20.00
N THR A 268 -32.15 4.51 19.55
CA THR A 268 -32.01 3.07 19.79
C THR A 268 -31.88 2.78 21.29
N LYS A 269 -32.82 2.02 21.81
CA LYS A 269 -32.84 1.56 23.23
C LYS A 269 -32.14 0.21 23.41
N SER A 270 -32.01 -0.58 22.33
CA SER A 270 -31.37 -1.89 22.36
C SER A 270 -29.83 -1.74 22.19
N LYS A 271 -29.10 -2.64 22.83
CA LYS A 271 -27.66 -2.78 22.64
C LYS A 271 -27.38 -4.03 21.77
N PRO A 272 -27.35 -3.91 20.43
CA PRO A 272 -27.06 -5.06 19.57
C PRO A 272 -25.62 -5.54 19.75
N ASN A 273 -25.38 -6.82 19.53
CA ASN A 273 -24.03 -7.27 19.28
C ASN A 273 -23.54 -6.71 17.94
N VAL A 274 -22.24 -6.53 17.80
CA VAL A 274 -21.60 -6.05 16.57
C VAL A 274 -20.58 -7.06 16.11
N VAL A 275 -20.71 -7.50 14.85
CA VAL A 275 -19.77 -8.42 14.21
C VAL A 275 -19.28 -7.79 12.93
N ILE A 276 -17.98 -7.49 12.86
CA ILE A 276 -17.34 -6.87 11.69
C ILE A 276 -16.47 -7.93 11.00
N PHE A 277 -16.72 -8.17 9.74
CA PHE A 277 -15.84 -8.93 8.86
C PHE A 277 -15.02 -7.96 8.02
N ILE A 278 -13.71 -7.95 8.23
CA ILE A 278 -12.74 -7.33 7.33
C ILE A 278 -12.20 -8.45 6.45
N LEU A 279 -12.59 -8.43 5.18
CA LEU A 279 -12.29 -9.50 4.23
C LEU A 279 -11.01 -9.17 3.47
N GLU A 280 -10.02 -10.05 3.58
CA GLU A 280 -8.73 -9.94 2.91
C GLU A 280 -8.90 -9.88 1.38
N SER A 281 -8.43 -8.79 0.77
CA SER A 281 -8.36 -8.64 -0.69
C SER A 281 -9.68 -8.84 -1.44
N PHE A 282 -10.81 -8.73 -0.76
CA PHE A 282 -12.15 -9.05 -1.28
C PHE A 282 -12.75 -7.88 -2.07
N GLY A 283 -12.09 -7.50 -3.19
CA GLY A 283 -12.47 -6.37 -4.02
C GLY A 283 -13.94 -6.42 -4.49
N ARG A 284 -14.53 -5.24 -4.69
CA ARG A 284 -15.90 -5.09 -5.21
C ARG A 284 -16.11 -5.81 -6.55
N GLU A 285 -15.07 -5.95 -7.36
CA GLU A 285 -15.08 -6.63 -8.64
C GLU A 285 -15.68 -8.02 -8.57
N TYR A 286 -15.46 -8.75 -7.49
CA TYR A 286 -15.82 -10.16 -7.40
C TYR A 286 -17.29 -10.42 -7.08
N SER A 287 -18.06 -9.39 -6.69
CA SER A 287 -19.44 -9.52 -6.23
C SER A 287 -20.46 -9.06 -7.29
N GLY A 288 -21.41 -9.94 -7.60
CA GLY A 288 -22.50 -9.65 -8.53
C GLY A 288 -23.44 -8.55 -8.03
N ALA A 289 -23.75 -8.58 -6.72
CA ALA A 289 -24.66 -7.61 -6.11
C ALA A 289 -24.18 -6.17 -6.26
N PHE A 290 -22.86 -5.95 -6.17
CA PHE A 290 -22.24 -4.62 -6.26
C PHE A 290 -21.93 -4.18 -7.71
N ASN A 291 -22.18 -5.05 -8.70
CA ASN A 291 -21.89 -4.79 -10.11
C ASN A 291 -23.12 -4.81 -11.04
N LYS A 292 -24.30 -5.13 -10.53
CA LYS A 292 -25.51 -5.32 -11.36
C LYS A 292 -25.90 -4.11 -12.22
N HIS A 293 -25.47 -2.91 -11.86
CA HIS A 293 -25.75 -1.67 -12.62
C HIS A 293 -24.57 -1.15 -13.45
N LYS A 294 -23.46 -1.90 -13.52
CA LYS A 294 -22.21 -1.41 -14.17
C LYS A 294 -22.06 -1.87 -15.63
N ASN A 295 -22.98 -2.66 -16.17
CA ASN A 295 -22.95 -3.16 -17.56
C ASN A 295 -21.58 -3.75 -17.99
N ILE A 296 -20.90 -4.46 -17.09
CA ILE A 296 -19.62 -5.11 -17.40
C ILE A 296 -19.91 -6.31 -18.27
N LYS A 297 -19.32 -6.34 -19.48
CA LYS A 297 -19.50 -7.42 -20.44
C LYS A 297 -18.97 -8.75 -19.89
N ASN A 298 -19.78 -9.82 -20.02
CA ASN A 298 -19.45 -11.16 -19.53
C ASN A 298 -19.06 -11.20 -18.05
N PHE A 299 -19.72 -10.37 -17.23
CA PHE A 299 -19.45 -10.35 -15.79
C PHE A 299 -19.81 -11.68 -15.15
N GLU A 300 -18.90 -12.20 -14.31
CA GLU A 300 -19.11 -13.36 -13.46
C GLU A 300 -18.92 -12.99 -11.99
N SER A 301 -19.83 -13.45 -11.14
CA SER A 301 -19.70 -13.33 -9.70
C SER A 301 -18.97 -14.56 -9.12
N TYR A 302 -18.13 -14.29 -8.13
CA TYR A 302 -17.43 -15.30 -7.31
C TYR A 302 -17.91 -15.29 -5.85
N THR A 303 -19.02 -14.59 -5.57
CA THR A 303 -19.53 -14.41 -4.21
C THR A 303 -21.03 -14.69 -4.09
N PRO A 304 -21.49 -15.90 -4.49
CA PRO A 304 -22.93 -16.19 -4.60
C PRO A 304 -23.67 -16.08 -3.27
N PHE A 305 -23.06 -16.41 -2.14
CA PHE A 305 -23.70 -16.24 -0.84
C PHE A 305 -23.76 -14.77 -0.42
N PHE A 306 -22.67 -14.05 -0.60
CA PHE A 306 -22.57 -12.62 -0.29
C PHE A 306 -23.55 -11.80 -1.15
N ASP A 307 -23.71 -12.15 -2.42
CA ASP A 307 -24.70 -11.57 -3.31
C ASP A 307 -26.14 -11.81 -2.81
N SER A 308 -26.43 -13.01 -2.34
CA SER A 308 -27.72 -13.33 -1.72
C SER A 308 -27.95 -12.57 -0.41
N LEU A 309 -26.90 -12.42 0.40
CA LEU A 309 -26.96 -11.65 1.65
C LEU A 309 -27.21 -10.16 1.37
N ALA A 310 -26.58 -9.63 0.33
CA ALA A 310 -26.71 -8.23 -0.10
C ALA A 310 -28.16 -7.85 -0.41
N THR A 311 -28.99 -8.78 -0.93
CA THR A 311 -30.43 -8.51 -1.19
C THR A 311 -31.25 -8.23 0.06
N LYS A 312 -30.72 -8.55 1.23
CA LYS A 312 -31.37 -8.39 2.56
C LYS A 312 -30.61 -7.39 3.44
N SER A 313 -29.70 -6.63 2.86
CA SER A 313 -28.77 -5.76 3.55
C SER A 313 -28.87 -4.33 3.06
N LEU A 314 -28.31 -3.40 3.80
CA LEU A 314 -27.97 -2.07 3.31
C LEU A 314 -26.59 -2.16 2.65
N ILE A 315 -26.51 -1.90 1.35
CA ILE A 315 -25.27 -1.98 0.58
C ILE A 315 -24.90 -0.64 -0.04
N PHE A 316 -23.60 -0.43 -0.22
CA PHE A 316 -23.02 0.78 -0.78
C PHE A 316 -22.19 0.43 -2.04
N PRO A 317 -22.79 0.45 -3.24
CA PRO A 317 -22.10 0.05 -4.49
C PRO A 317 -20.93 0.96 -4.87
N ASN A 318 -20.84 2.18 -4.33
CA ASN A 318 -19.75 3.12 -4.60
C ASN A 318 -18.84 3.33 -3.37
N ALA A 319 -18.44 2.23 -2.75
CA ALA A 319 -17.56 2.26 -1.60
C ALA A 319 -16.08 2.12 -1.98
N PHE A 320 -15.21 2.78 -1.22
CA PHE A 320 -13.77 2.84 -1.44
C PHE A 320 -12.97 2.53 -0.18
N ALA A 321 -11.87 1.79 -0.35
CA ALA A 321 -10.85 1.62 0.68
C ALA A 321 -10.03 2.91 0.84
N ASN A 322 -9.56 3.17 2.06
CA ASN A 322 -8.69 4.32 2.35
C ASN A 322 -7.21 4.01 2.19
N GLY A 323 -6.86 2.82 1.76
CA GLY A 323 -5.50 2.37 1.50
C GLY A 323 -5.46 1.11 0.63
N ARG A 324 -4.26 0.57 0.41
CA ARG A 324 -4.02 -0.56 -0.51
C ARG A 324 -3.38 -1.78 0.14
N GLN A 325 -3.33 -1.84 1.45
CA GLN A 325 -2.72 -2.93 2.21
C GLN A 325 -3.59 -3.28 3.41
N SER A 326 -3.54 -4.53 3.85
CA SER A 326 -4.36 -5.04 4.94
C SER A 326 -4.18 -4.23 6.24
N ILE A 327 -2.95 -3.80 6.50
CA ILE A 327 -2.62 -2.95 7.66
C ILE A 327 -3.31 -1.57 7.63
N HIS A 328 -3.67 -1.06 6.45
CA HIS A 328 -4.43 0.19 6.28
C HIS A 328 -5.92 -0.01 6.59
N GLY A 329 -6.46 -1.19 6.30
CA GLY A 329 -7.86 -1.51 6.50
C GLY A 329 -8.25 -1.48 7.98
N MET A 330 -7.42 -2.04 8.86
CA MET A 330 -7.72 -2.10 10.30
C MET A 330 -7.91 -0.70 10.92
N SER A 331 -6.99 0.25 10.65
CA SER A 331 -7.10 1.61 11.20
C SER A 331 -8.26 2.39 10.58
N SER A 332 -8.51 2.21 9.29
CA SER A 332 -9.58 2.90 8.58
C SER A 332 -10.96 2.45 9.06
N VAL A 333 -11.19 1.14 9.14
CA VAL A 333 -12.49 0.53 9.52
C VAL A 333 -12.81 0.76 10.99
N LEU A 334 -11.84 0.48 11.89
CA LEU A 334 -12.11 0.46 13.33
C LEU A 334 -11.95 1.82 14.01
N ALA A 335 -11.08 2.69 13.48
CA ALA A 335 -10.76 3.97 14.11
C ALA A 335 -11.00 5.19 13.21
N GLY A 336 -11.46 5.01 11.98
CA GLY A 336 -11.64 6.12 11.03
C GLY A 336 -10.34 6.88 10.77
N ILE A 337 -9.20 6.18 10.71
CA ILE A 337 -7.88 6.76 10.47
C ILE A 337 -7.31 6.15 9.19
N PRO A 338 -7.25 6.90 8.09
CA PRO A 338 -6.68 6.41 6.84
C PRO A 338 -5.15 6.40 6.90
N SER A 339 -4.54 5.64 6.01
CA SER A 339 -3.09 5.64 5.81
C SER A 339 -2.78 6.35 4.50
N LEU A 340 -2.13 7.51 4.57
CA LEU A 340 -1.85 8.33 3.39
C LEU A 340 -0.57 7.89 2.68
N ALA A 341 0.60 8.13 3.26
CA ALA A 341 1.87 7.71 2.65
C ALA A 341 2.37 6.40 3.26
N ASP A 342 2.40 6.33 4.58
CA ASP A 342 2.79 5.14 5.34
C ASP A 342 1.59 4.59 6.10
N ALA A 343 1.63 3.30 6.43
CA ALA A 343 0.64 2.71 7.30
C ALA A 343 0.66 3.40 8.67
N PHE A 344 -0.46 4.01 9.05
CA PHE A 344 -0.60 4.67 10.35
C PHE A 344 -0.22 3.73 11.49
N THR A 345 -0.64 2.46 11.42
CA THR A 345 -0.38 1.43 12.43
C THR A 345 1.10 1.11 12.62
N SER A 346 1.93 1.30 11.61
CA SER A 346 3.41 1.11 11.69
C SER A 346 4.15 2.41 12.03
N SER A 347 3.45 3.54 12.11
CA SER A 347 4.07 4.82 12.43
C SER A 347 4.34 4.94 13.94
N PRO A 348 5.32 5.77 14.36
CA PRO A 348 5.56 6.04 15.77
C PRO A 348 4.36 6.73 16.46
N TYR A 349 3.44 7.28 15.69
CA TYR A 349 2.25 7.97 16.17
C TYR A 349 1.07 7.02 16.44
N SER A 350 1.15 5.75 16.07
CA SER A 350 0.12 4.76 16.41
C SER A 350 0.06 4.49 17.93
N ASN A 351 1.18 4.65 18.64
CA ASN A 351 1.25 4.46 20.08
C ASN A 351 0.75 5.69 20.85
N GLN A 352 -0.55 5.95 20.73
CA GLN A 352 -1.25 7.02 21.47
C GLN A 352 -2.66 6.55 21.80
N LYS A 353 -3.38 7.30 22.66
CA LYS A 353 -4.79 7.05 22.91
C LYS A 353 -5.60 7.34 21.65
N ILE A 354 -6.40 6.37 21.22
CA ILE A 354 -7.20 6.44 20.00
C ILE A 354 -8.66 6.15 20.35
N GLN A 355 -9.54 7.07 20.01
CA GLN A 355 -10.97 6.78 20.03
C GLN A 355 -11.35 6.00 18.77
N SER A 356 -12.06 4.89 18.95
CA SER A 356 -12.43 3.93 17.91
C SER A 356 -13.77 3.28 18.24
N ILE A 357 -14.33 2.53 17.30
CA ILE A 357 -15.53 1.74 17.62
C ILE A 357 -15.26 0.74 18.77
N VAL A 358 -14.03 0.26 18.90
CA VAL A 358 -13.62 -0.66 19.97
C VAL A 358 -13.71 0.03 21.33
N SER A 359 -13.09 1.22 21.48
CA SER A 359 -13.14 1.98 22.74
C SER A 359 -14.54 2.50 23.08
N VAL A 360 -15.33 2.85 22.06
CA VAL A 360 -16.75 3.23 22.22
C VAL A 360 -17.55 2.04 22.74
N CYS A 361 -17.39 0.86 22.17
CA CYS A 361 -18.05 -0.36 22.63
C CYS A 361 -17.61 -0.72 24.06
N ASP A 362 -16.33 -0.62 24.38
CA ASP A 362 -15.81 -0.87 25.72
C ASP A 362 -16.43 0.07 26.76
N GLU A 363 -16.51 1.38 26.45
CA GLU A 363 -17.17 2.38 27.29
C GLU A 363 -18.66 2.08 27.53
N MET A 364 -19.34 1.47 26.53
CA MET A 364 -20.72 1.04 26.62
C MET A 364 -20.91 -0.32 27.34
N GLY A 365 -19.80 -0.96 27.77
CA GLY A 365 -19.81 -2.22 28.49
C GLY A 365 -19.84 -3.48 27.63
N TYR A 366 -19.45 -3.37 26.35
CA TYR A 366 -19.33 -4.54 25.47
C TYR A 366 -18.10 -5.39 25.83
N ASP A 367 -18.20 -6.70 25.58
CA ASP A 367 -17.04 -7.59 25.48
C ASP A 367 -16.42 -7.43 24.08
N THR A 368 -15.21 -6.93 24.00
CA THR A 368 -14.55 -6.62 22.72
C THR A 368 -13.51 -7.66 22.35
N SER A 369 -13.55 -8.17 21.10
CA SER A 369 -12.69 -9.27 20.65
C SER A 369 -12.22 -9.08 19.21
N PHE A 370 -10.94 -9.42 18.93
CA PHE A 370 -10.38 -9.45 17.59
C PHE A 370 -9.97 -10.88 17.22
N PHE A 371 -10.33 -11.31 16.03
CA PHE A 371 -10.06 -12.64 15.49
C PHE A 371 -9.28 -12.52 14.17
N HIS A 372 -8.16 -13.24 14.09
CA HIS A 372 -7.36 -13.31 12.88
C HIS A 372 -6.56 -14.61 12.86
N GLY A 373 -6.84 -15.52 11.92
CA GLY A 373 -6.29 -16.87 11.88
C GLY A 373 -4.77 -16.98 11.71
N ALA A 374 -4.07 -15.88 11.49
CA ALA A 374 -2.62 -15.82 11.39
C ALA A 374 -1.92 -16.00 12.76
N PRO A 375 -0.59 -16.29 12.77
CA PRO A 375 0.21 -16.25 14.00
C PRO A 375 0.04 -14.93 14.74
N ASN A 376 -0.10 -15.00 16.07
CA ASN A 376 -0.31 -13.81 16.89
C ASN A 376 0.83 -12.80 16.67
N GLY A 377 0.47 -11.55 16.38
CA GLY A 377 1.43 -10.50 16.07
C GLY A 377 1.65 -10.24 14.57
N SER A 378 1.15 -11.11 13.67
CA SER A 378 1.16 -10.85 12.22
C SER A 378 0.62 -9.46 11.91
N MET A 379 1.27 -8.75 10.97
CA MET A 379 0.95 -7.37 10.55
C MET A 379 0.85 -6.34 11.69
N GLY A 380 1.32 -6.68 12.90
CA GLY A 380 1.19 -5.83 14.09
C GLY A 380 -0.24 -5.70 14.63
N PHE A 381 -1.18 -6.53 14.16
CA PHE A 381 -2.61 -6.44 14.53
C PHE A 381 -2.85 -6.64 16.01
N LEU A 382 -2.14 -7.56 16.67
CA LEU A 382 -2.23 -7.74 18.12
C LEU A 382 -1.82 -6.46 18.86
N GLY A 383 -0.69 -5.85 18.48
CA GLY A 383 -0.20 -4.62 19.11
C GLY A 383 -1.15 -3.45 18.90
N PHE A 384 -1.63 -3.26 17.67
CA PHE A 384 -2.59 -2.20 17.37
C PHE A 384 -3.98 -2.48 17.97
N GLY A 385 -4.41 -3.72 18.01
CA GLY A 385 -5.64 -4.13 18.69
C GLY A 385 -5.63 -3.80 20.18
N ASN A 386 -4.49 -4.00 20.85
CA ASN A 386 -4.30 -3.60 22.25
C ASN A 386 -4.38 -2.07 22.44
N ILE A 387 -3.83 -1.28 21.50
CA ILE A 387 -3.94 0.19 21.50
C ILE A 387 -5.40 0.63 21.35
N LEU A 388 -6.18 -0.06 20.49
CA LEU A 388 -7.61 0.22 20.32
C LEU A 388 -8.47 -0.20 21.51
N GLY A 389 -7.97 -1.08 22.39
CA GLY A 389 -8.64 -1.52 23.60
C GLY A 389 -9.46 -2.82 23.46
N PHE A 390 -9.12 -3.70 22.51
CA PHE A 390 -9.70 -5.04 22.50
C PHE A 390 -9.32 -5.81 23.77
N LYS A 391 -10.30 -6.40 24.43
CA LYS A 391 -10.11 -7.22 25.64
C LYS A 391 -9.52 -8.60 25.32
N HIS A 392 -9.86 -9.13 24.15
CA HIS A 392 -9.46 -10.46 23.75
C HIS A 392 -8.93 -10.47 22.32
N TYR A 393 -7.87 -11.23 22.10
CA TYR A 393 -7.32 -11.52 20.78
C TYR A 393 -7.32 -13.04 20.56
N TYR A 394 -7.86 -13.47 19.44
CA TYR A 394 -7.91 -14.88 19.04
C TYR A 394 -7.20 -15.06 17.71
N GLY A 395 -6.00 -15.61 17.78
CA GLY A 395 -5.17 -15.92 16.62
C GLY A 395 -4.98 -17.42 16.43
N LYS A 396 -3.93 -17.77 15.69
CA LYS A 396 -3.51 -19.16 15.52
C LYS A 396 -3.23 -19.87 16.85
N THR A 397 -2.66 -19.12 17.82
CA THR A 397 -2.34 -19.67 19.15
C THR A 397 -3.58 -20.12 19.90
N GLU A 398 -4.64 -19.32 19.94
CA GLU A 398 -5.89 -19.62 20.64
C GLU A 398 -6.72 -20.66 19.89
N TYR A 399 -6.59 -20.71 18.56
CA TYR A 399 -7.20 -21.77 17.74
C TYR A 399 -6.60 -23.15 18.05
N ASN A 400 -5.30 -23.23 18.24
CA ASN A 400 -4.54 -24.38 18.72
C ASN A 400 -4.77 -25.69 17.93
N ASN A 401 -4.93 -25.61 16.62
CA ASN A 401 -4.99 -26.78 15.73
C ASN A 401 -4.26 -26.49 14.40
N ASP A 402 -3.05 -26.99 14.28
CA ASP A 402 -2.20 -26.76 13.10
C ASP A 402 -2.63 -27.57 11.87
N ALA A 403 -3.57 -28.55 12.00
CA ALA A 403 -4.08 -29.30 10.85
C ALA A 403 -4.87 -28.42 9.88
N ASP A 404 -5.40 -27.30 10.36
CA ASP A 404 -6.14 -26.32 9.55
C ASP A 404 -5.30 -25.13 9.10
N PHE A 405 -3.96 -25.16 9.34
CA PHE A 405 -3.04 -24.12 8.93
C PHE A 405 -2.65 -24.27 7.45
N ASP A 406 -2.71 -23.20 6.68
CA ASP A 406 -2.38 -23.16 5.24
C ASP A 406 -0.89 -23.35 4.92
N GLY A 407 -0.06 -23.38 5.95
CA GLY A 407 1.40 -23.51 5.85
C GLY A 407 2.15 -22.19 5.72
N ILE A 408 1.47 -21.07 5.47
CA ILE A 408 2.08 -19.77 5.17
C ILE A 408 1.51 -18.65 6.06
N TRP A 409 0.23 -18.32 5.89
CA TRP A 409 -0.38 -17.16 6.48
C TRP A 409 -1.17 -17.45 7.75
N GLY A 410 -2.08 -18.43 7.71
CA GLY A 410 -2.97 -18.65 8.83
C GLY A 410 -3.85 -19.89 8.71
N ILE A 411 -4.75 -19.99 9.66
CA ILE A 411 -5.81 -21.00 9.66
C ILE A 411 -6.80 -20.67 8.53
N TRP A 412 -7.17 -21.68 7.74
CA TRP A 412 -8.15 -21.52 6.67
C TRP A 412 -9.45 -20.88 7.16
N ASP A 413 -10.07 -20.00 6.34
CA ASP A 413 -11.24 -19.23 6.73
C ASP A 413 -12.41 -20.10 7.19
N GLU A 414 -12.73 -21.20 6.51
CA GLU A 414 -13.89 -22.03 6.89
C GLU A 414 -13.77 -22.56 8.32
N PRO A 415 -12.73 -23.30 8.73
CA PRO A 415 -12.61 -23.77 10.10
C PRO A 415 -12.43 -22.63 11.11
N PHE A 416 -11.76 -21.54 10.75
CA PHE A 416 -11.59 -20.40 11.63
C PHE A 416 -12.89 -19.62 11.85
N PHE A 417 -13.74 -19.49 10.84
CA PHE A 417 -15.06 -18.89 10.99
C PHE A 417 -16.01 -19.75 11.82
N GLN A 418 -15.87 -21.10 11.79
CA GLN A 418 -16.58 -21.98 12.70
C GLN A 418 -16.12 -21.82 14.16
N TYR A 419 -14.80 -21.69 14.37
CA TYR A 419 -14.24 -21.37 15.67
C TYR A 419 -14.74 -20.01 16.17
N PHE A 420 -14.77 -19.00 15.31
CA PHE A 420 -15.32 -17.68 15.59
C PHE A 420 -16.78 -17.76 16.09
N ALA A 421 -17.67 -18.41 15.32
CA ALA A 421 -19.07 -18.55 15.69
C ALA A 421 -19.27 -19.22 17.08
N LYS A 422 -18.50 -20.30 17.34
CA LYS A 422 -18.54 -21.01 18.62
C LYS A 422 -17.98 -20.19 19.77
N THR A 423 -16.96 -19.39 19.54
CA THR A 423 -16.38 -18.52 20.57
C THR A 423 -17.33 -17.38 20.91
N LEU A 424 -18.05 -16.83 19.92
CA LEU A 424 -19.06 -15.80 20.16
C LEU A 424 -20.22 -16.32 21.03
N ASP A 425 -20.55 -17.60 20.94
CA ASP A 425 -21.60 -18.21 21.80
C ASP A 425 -21.23 -18.28 23.28
N GLN A 426 -19.93 -18.16 23.58
CA GLN A 426 -19.41 -18.12 24.96
C GLN A 426 -19.33 -16.69 25.53
N LYS A 427 -19.60 -15.67 24.70
CA LYS A 427 -19.49 -14.27 25.08
C LYS A 427 -20.76 -13.77 25.74
N LYS A 428 -20.60 -12.84 26.70
CA LYS A 428 -21.74 -12.10 27.25
C LYS A 428 -22.17 -11.01 26.26
N SER A 429 -23.45 -10.99 25.93
CA SER A 429 -24.04 -9.85 25.21
C SER A 429 -24.17 -8.61 26.13
N PRO A 430 -23.95 -7.40 25.62
CA PRO A 430 -23.54 -7.11 24.25
C PRO A 430 -22.03 -7.38 24.04
N PHE A 431 -21.68 -7.91 22.89
CA PHE A 431 -20.29 -8.05 22.47
C PHE A 431 -20.02 -7.34 21.13
N MET A 432 -18.79 -6.95 20.92
CA MET A 432 -18.27 -6.47 19.65
C MET A 432 -17.10 -7.35 19.22
N ALA A 433 -17.18 -7.94 18.04
CA ALA A 433 -16.15 -8.82 17.54
C ALA A 433 -15.75 -8.44 16.10
N THR A 434 -14.46 -8.40 15.83
CA THR A 434 -13.91 -8.20 14.49
C THR A 434 -13.24 -9.49 14.03
N MET A 435 -13.64 -9.98 12.86
CA MET A 435 -12.99 -11.07 12.14
C MET A 435 -12.20 -10.50 10.96
N PHE A 436 -10.92 -10.80 10.89
CA PHE A 436 -10.09 -10.49 9.73
C PHE A 436 -9.74 -11.80 9.02
N SER A 437 -10.20 -11.98 7.76
CA SER A 437 -9.98 -13.21 6.98
C SER A 437 -8.53 -13.33 6.48
N VAL A 438 -8.16 -14.52 5.96
CA VAL A 438 -6.78 -14.82 5.55
C VAL A 438 -6.70 -15.49 4.18
N SER A 439 -7.70 -16.32 3.83
CA SER A 439 -7.53 -17.34 2.77
C SER A 439 -7.41 -16.78 1.35
N SER A 440 -7.89 -15.55 1.08
CA SER A 440 -7.75 -14.88 -0.22
C SER A 440 -6.41 -14.15 -0.41
N HIS A 441 -5.43 -14.40 0.48
CA HIS A 441 -4.08 -13.88 0.36
C HIS A 441 -3.24 -14.68 -0.65
N HIS A 442 -2.23 -14.04 -1.26
CA HIS A 442 -1.23 -14.79 -2.05
C HIS A 442 -0.58 -15.90 -1.19
N PRO A 443 -0.38 -17.11 -1.67
CA PRO A 443 -0.34 -17.58 -3.07
C PRO A 443 -1.67 -18.06 -3.67
N PHE A 444 -2.82 -17.59 -3.16
CA PHE A 444 -4.14 -17.85 -3.71
C PHE A 444 -4.51 -19.36 -3.75
N LYS A 445 -4.26 -20.06 -2.65
CA LYS A 445 -4.59 -21.48 -2.49
C LYS A 445 -5.89 -21.66 -1.70
N ILE A 446 -6.49 -22.81 -1.88
CA ILE A 446 -7.61 -23.29 -1.08
C ILE A 446 -7.23 -24.63 -0.43
N PRO A 447 -7.94 -25.08 0.64
CA PRO A 447 -7.71 -26.40 1.22
C PRO A 447 -7.89 -27.51 0.18
N GLU A 448 -6.98 -28.47 0.13
CA GLU A 448 -6.98 -29.59 -0.85
C GLU A 448 -8.30 -30.35 -0.89
N LYS A 449 -8.99 -30.48 0.26
CA LYS A 449 -10.32 -31.10 0.35
C LYS A 449 -11.40 -30.43 -0.51
N TYR A 450 -11.13 -29.23 -1.00
CA TYR A 450 -12.03 -28.42 -1.84
C TYR A 450 -11.56 -28.29 -3.29
N ASN A 451 -10.51 -28.99 -3.69
CA ASN A 451 -10.04 -28.98 -5.08
C ASN A 451 -11.17 -29.31 -6.05
N GLY A 452 -11.37 -28.44 -7.04
CA GLY A 452 -12.42 -28.58 -8.06
C GLY A 452 -13.83 -28.23 -7.62
N LYS A 453 -14.03 -27.72 -6.39
CA LYS A 453 -15.33 -27.32 -5.88
C LYS A 453 -15.73 -25.90 -6.27
N PHE A 454 -14.77 -25.00 -6.33
CA PHE A 454 -14.95 -23.58 -6.63
C PHE A 454 -14.49 -23.27 -8.05
N LYS A 455 -15.02 -22.18 -8.60
CA LYS A 455 -14.62 -21.70 -9.92
C LYS A 455 -13.19 -21.17 -9.87
N LYS A 456 -12.33 -21.66 -10.76
CA LYS A 456 -10.97 -21.10 -10.91
C LYS A 456 -11.00 -19.66 -11.44
N GLY A 457 -12.05 -19.33 -12.21
CA GLY A 457 -12.18 -18.00 -12.80
C GLY A 457 -11.06 -17.66 -13.79
N HIS A 458 -10.78 -16.38 -13.93
CA HIS A 458 -9.83 -15.83 -14.91
C HIS A 458 -8.50 -15.40 -14.31
N ILE A 459 -8.43 -15.24 -13.00
CA ILE A 459 -7.24 -14.83 -12.23
C ILE A 459 -7.17 -15.64 -10.94
N ASP A 460 -5.98 -15.75 -10.38
CA ASP A 460 -5.69 -16.71 -9.28
C ASP A 460 -6.53 -16.46 -8.02
N ILE A 461 -6.89 -15.20 -7.74
CA ILE A 461 -7.66 -14.86 -6.54
C ILE A 461 -9.14 -15.27 -6.60
N HIS A 462 -9.71 -15.56 -7.77
CA HIS A 462 -11.15 -15.86 -7.90
C HIS A 462 -11.55 -17.09 -7.09
N GLU A 463 -10.77 -18.17 -7.16
CA GLU A 463 -11.06 -19.41 -6.45
C GLU A 463 -10.99 -19.24 -4.90
N PRO A 464 -9.96 -18.60 -4.31
CA PRO A 464 -9.95 -18.27 -2.88
C PRO A 464 -11.07 -17.33 -2.42
N VAL A 465 -11.46 -16.36 -3.24
CA VAL A 465 -12.58 -15.47 -2.93
C VAL A 465 -13.89 -16.26 -2.84
N GLU A 466 -14.15 -17.19 -3.77
CA GLU A 466 -15.34 -18.06 -3.71
C GLU A 466 -15.28 -19.01 -2.51
N TYR A 467 -14.08 -19.47 -2.12
CA TYR A 467 -13.88 -20.23 -0.88
C TYR A 467 -14.17 -19.38 0.36
N THR A 468 -13.75 -18.12 0.41
CA THR A 468 -14.07 -17.19 1.52
C THR A 468 -15.58 -16.92 1.58
N ASP A 469 -16.25 -16.72 0.44
CA ASP A 469 -17.72 -16.62 0.36
C ASP A 469 -18.42 -17.86 0.90
N TYR A 470 -17.94 -19.05 0.53
CA TYR A 470 -18.41 -20.31 1.09
C TYR A 470 -18.21 -20.39 2.60
N SER A 471 -17.09 -19.88 3.11
CA SER A 471 -16.77 -19.85 4.53
C SER A 471 -17.72 -18.93 5.30
N ILE A 472 -18.06 -17.77 4.72
CA ILE A 472 -19.08 -16.87 5.26
C ILE A 472 -20.45 -17.57 5.29
N ARG A 473 -20.82 -18.28 4.23
CA ARG A 473 -22.06 -19.06 4.23
C ARG A 473 -22.10 -20.08 5.37
N LYS A 474 -21.00 -20.82 5.58
CA LYS A 474 -20.88 -21.79 6.66
C LYS A 474 -20.96 -21.15 8.04
N PHE A 475 -20.35 -19.99 8.20
CA PHE A 475 -20.53 -19.19 9.43
C PHE A 475 -21.99 -18.87 9.70
N PHE A 476 -22.73 -18.39 8.72
CA PHE A 476 -24.15 -18.07 8.90
C PHE A 476 -25.04 -19.30 9.14
N GLU A 477 -24.74 -20.44 8.52
CA GLU A 477 -25.43 -21.72 8.79
C GLU A 477 -25.32 -22.14 10.28
N THR A 478 -24.18 -21.80 10.92
CA THR A 478 -23.94 -22.03 12.35
C THR A 478 -24.52 -20.90 13.20
N ALA A 479 -24.22 -19.65 12.86
CA ALA A 479 -24.63 -18.47 13.64
C ALA A 479 -26.14 -18.35 13.79
N LYS A 480 -26.93 -18.69 12.76
CA LYS A 480 -28.41 -18.66 12.81
C LYS A 480 -29.03 -19.56 13.90
N LYS A 481 -28.29 -20.51 14.42
CA LYS A 481 -28.72 -21.42 15.50
C LYS A 481 -28.37 -20.88 16.89
N MET A 482 -27.57 -19.81 16.94
CA MET A 482 -27.05 -19.25 18.18
C MET A 482 -27.98 -18.17 18.73
N PRO A 483 -28.15 -18.08 20.06
CA PRO A 483 -29.09 -17.16 20.69
C PRO A 483 -28.77 -15.68 20.42
N TRP A 484 -27.51 -15.36 20.20
CA TRP A 484 -27.06 -14.00 19.94
C TRP A 484 -27.38 -13.49 18.52
N TYR A 485 -27.67 -14.38 17.57
CA TYR A 485 -27.80 -14.05 16.14
C TYR A 485 -28.83 -12.96 15.87
N ASN A 486 -30.03 -13.08 16.44
CA ASN A 486 -31.14 -12.18 16.14
C ASN A 486 -30.94 -10.75 16.67
N ASN A 487 -30.06 -10.53 17.64
CA ASN A 487 -29.74 -9.21 18.17
C ASN A 487 -28.31 -8.79 17.73
N THR A 488 -27.96 -9.04 16.47
CA THR A 488 -26.61 -8.74 15.96
C THR A 488 -26.67 -7.90 14.69
N ILE A 489 -25.79 -6.90 14.62
CA ILE A 489 -25.46 -6.15 13.41
C ILE A 489 -24.18 -6.74 12.84
N PHE A 490 -24.24 -7.19 11.60
CA PHE A 490 -23.11 -7.69 10.84
C PHE A 490 -22.67 -6.63 9.84
N VAL A 491 -21.36 -6.37 9.79
CA VAL A 491 -20.73 -5.47 8.83
C VAL A 491 -19.71 -6.26 8.02
N PHE A 492 -19.73 -6.08 6.72
CA PHE A 492 -18.74 -6.66 5.81
C PHE A 492 -18.07 -5.55 5.02
N VAL A 493 -16.75 -5.59 4.98
CA VAL A 493 -15.93 -4.68 4.21
C VAL A 493 -14.65 -5.40 3.80
N ALA A 494 -14.13 -5.14 2.60
CA ALA A 494 -12.78 -5.59 2.29
C ALA A 494 -11.76 -4.60 2.87
N ASP A 495 -10.57 -5.10 3.20
CA ASP A 495 -9.44 -4.27 3.63
C ASP A 495 -8.88 -3.43 2.48
N HIS A 496 -8.73 -4.02 1.29
CA HIS A 496 -8.33 -3.39 0.04
C HIS A 496 -8.73 -4.25 -1.17
N THR A 497 -8.45 -3.76 -2.39
CA THR A 497 -8.52 -4.55 -3.63
C THR A 497 -7.19 -5.26 -3.88
N ASN A 498 -7.21 -6.27 -4.75
CA ASN A 498 -5.99 -7.00 -5.14
C ASN A 498 -5.90 -7.14 -6.68
N GLN A 499 -5.86 -8.36 -7.20
CA GLN A 499 -5.89 -8.64 -8.62
C GLN A 499 -7.20 -8.16 -9.24
N THR A 500 -7.17 -7.77 -10.50
CA THR A 500 -8.34 -7.35 -11.27
C THR A 500 -8.32 -8.02 -12.64
N TYR A 501 -9.49 -8.36 -13.14
CA TYR A 501 -9.68 -8.96 -14.45
C TYR A 501 -10.36 -8.00 -15.42
N TYR A 502 -11.43 -7.32 -15.00
CA TYR A 502 -12.18 -6.42 -15.85
C TYR A 502 -11.51 -5.05 -15.97
N ASP A 503 -11.50 -4.49 -17.19
CA ASP A 503 -10.92 -3.16 -17.48
C ASP A 503 -11.49 -2.05 -16.60
N GLU A 504 -12.76 -2.16 -16.21
CA GLU A 504 -13.40 -1.22 -15.29
C GLU A 504 -12.64 -1.14 -13.96
N TYR A 505 -12.12 -2.26 -13.46
CA TYR A 505 -11.42 -2.33 -12.19
C TYR A 505 -9.90 -2.08 -12.30
N ASN A 506 -9.36 -1.97 -13.50
CA ASN A 506 -8.00 -1.49 -13.76
C ASN A 506 -7.89 0.03 -13.70
N LYS A 507 -9.01 0.76 -13.71
CA LYS A 507 -9.03 2.21 -13.57
C LYS A 507 -8.48 2.64 -12.20
N PRO A 508 -7.64 3.70 -12.12
CA PRO A 508 -6.98 4.13 -10.88
C PRO A 508 -7.89 4.27 -9.67
N MET A 509 -9.08 4.85 -9.82
CA MET A 509 -10.02 5.01 -8.72
C MET A 509 -10.63 3.68 -8.29
N ASN A 510 -10.95 2.79 -9.22
CA ASN A 510 -11.53 1.50 -8.91
C ASN A 510 -10.53 0.51 -8.29
N ARG A 511 -9.22 0.84 -8.30
CA ARG A 511 -8.22 0.11 -7.50
C ARG A 511 -8.40 0.30 -5.98
N PHE A 512 -9.35 1.10 -5.56
CA PHE A 512 -9.79 1.25 -4.17
C PHE A 512 -11.23 0.74 -3.96
N ALA A 513 -11.87 0.20 -4.98
CA ALA A 513 -13.27 -0.19 -4.91
C ALA A 513 -13.49 -1.45 -4.07
N VAL A 514 -14.14 -1.31 -2.94
CA VAL A 514 -14.46 -2.39 -1.98
C VAL A 514 -15.95 -2.50 -1.75
N PRO A 515 -16.50 -3.68 -1.40
CA PRO A 515 -17.87 -3.78 -0.93
C PRO A 515 -17.97 -3.24 0.51
N ILE A 516 -19.05 -2.53 0.82
CA ILE A 516 -19.48 -2.26 2.20
C ILE A 516 -20.95 -2.67 2.32
N LEU A 517 -21.24 -3.49 3.33
CA LEU A 517 -22.55 -4.07 3.58
C LEU A 517 -22.86 -4.08 5.07
N PHE A 518 -24.04 -3.65 5.44
CA PHE A 518 -24.62 -3.78 6.80
C PHE A 518 -25.83 -4.69 6.75
N TYR A 519 -25.83 -5.71 7.58
CA TYR A 519 -26.91 -6.68 7.70
C TYR A 519 -27.34 -6.86 9.15
N SER A 520 -28.62 -6.98 9.39
CA SER A 520 -29.14 -7.52 10.64
C SER A 520 -30.37 -8.41 10.36
N PRO A 521 -30.54 -9.55 11.04
CA PRO A 521 -31.78 -10.31 11.00
C PRO A 521 -32.93 -9.59 11.71
N ASN A 522 -32.62 -8.62 12.57
CA ASN A 522 -33.64 -7.79 13.24
C ASN A 522 -34.03 -6.61 12.33
N PRO A 523 -35.30 -6.55 11.84
CA PRO A 523 -35.74 -5.49 10.94
C PRO A 523 -35.81 -4.11 11.58
N GLU A 524 -35.80 -4.01 12.91
CA GLU A 524 -35.85 -2.73 13.63
C GLU A 524 -34.64 -1.83 13.29
N TYR A 525 -33.49 -2.42 12.91
CA TYR A 525 -32.33 -1.64 12.50
C TYR A 525 -32.42 -1.03 11.09
N LYS A 526 -33.45 -1.40 10.30
CA LYS A 526 -33.73 -0.85 8.96
C LYS A 526 -32.53 -0.89 8.01
N LEU A 527 -31.71 -1.92 8.13
CA LEU A 527 -30.49 -2.11 7.34
C LEU A 527 -30.80 -2.86 6.03
N GLN A 528 -31.56 -2.23 5.14
CA GLN A 528 -31.94 -2.79 3.85
C GLN A 528 -32.01 -1.71 2.77
N GLY A 529 -31.56 -2.05 1.56
CA GLY A 529 -31.59 -1.17 0.39
C GLY A 529 -30.22 -0.93 -0.21
N GLU A 530 -30.16 -0.06 -1.18
CA GLU A 530 -28.93 0.32 -1.90
C GLU A 530 -28.77 1.83 -1.80
N ASP A 531 -27.60 2.28 -1.36
CA ASP A 531 -27.21 3.68 -1.34
C ASP A 531 -26.03 3.88 -2.30
N TYR A 532 -26.20 4.73 -3.32
CA TYR A 532 -25.22 4.99 -4.37
C TYR A 532 -24.32 6.19 -4.08
N ASP A 533 -24.40 6.79 -2.92
CA ASP A 533 -23.41 7.79 -2.50
C ASP A 533 -22.00 7.20 -2.48
N ASN A 534 -21.01 8.04 -2.74
CA ASN A 534 -19.64 7.65 -2.51
C ASN A 534 -19.40 7.53 -1.01
N VAL A 535 -18.92 6.37 -0.58
CA VAL A 535 -18.61 6.07 0.84
C VAL A 535 -17.23 5.46 0.97
N GLN A 536 -16.71 5.37 2.17
CA GLN A 536 -15.37 4.87 2.43
C GLN A 536 -15.28 4.08 3.74
N GLN A 537 -14.22 3.32 3.93
CA GLN A 537 -14.03 2.50 5.14
C GLN A 537 -14.13 3.31 6.44
N MET A 538 -13.65 4.56 6.45
CA MET A 538 -13.74 5.45 7.62
C MET A 538 -15.17 5.74 8.07
N ASP A 539 -16.16 5.55 7.21
CA ASP A 539 -17.57 5.81 7.51
C ASP A 539 -18.21 4.71 8.39
N ILE A 540 -17.56 3.53 8.45
CA ILE A 540 -18.07 2.38 9.22
C ILE A 540 -18.10 2.69 10.72
N TYR A 541 -17.02 3.27 11.27
CA TYR A 541 -16.94 3.60 12.68
C TYR A 541 -18.08 4.54 13.16
N PRO A 542 -18.28 5.73 12.56
CA PRO A 542 -19.37 6.61 12.97
C PRO A 542 -20.78 6.01 12.74
N THR A 543 -20.94 5.21 11.68
CA THR A 543 -22.21 4.50 11.41
C THR A 543 -22.53 3.50 12.52
N LEU A 544 -21.57 2.70 12.94
CA LEU A 544 -21.74 1.77 14.04
C LEU A 544 -21.98 2.47 15.37
N ALA A 545 -21.28 3.57 15.65
CA ALA A 545 -21.48 4.35 16.86
C ALA A 545 -22.93 4.86 16.97
N GLU A 546 -23.51 5.31 15.86
CA GLU A 546 -24.93 5.70 15.80
C GLU A 546 -25.88 4.51 15.97
N LEU A 547 -25.60 3.39 15.25
CA LEU A 547 -26.44 2.17 15.32
C LEU A 547 -26.53 1.56 16.72
N ILE A 548 -25.43 1.59 17.49
CA ILE A 548 -25.41 1.06 18.86
C ILE A 548 -25.90 2.06 19.91
N GLY A 549 -26.28 3.26 19.50
CA GLY A 549 -26.86 4.27 20.42
C GLY A 549 -25.81 5.02 21.24
N TYR A 550 -24.59 5.22 20.75
CA TYR A 550 -23.58 6.01 21.45
C TYR A 550 -23.88 7.51 21.31
N ASN A 551 -24.29 8.14 22.42
CA ASN A 551 -24.80 9.52 22.46
C ASN A 551 -23.75 10.52 23.00
N LYS A 552 -22.44 10.23 22.87
CA LYS A 552 -21.35 11.16 23.17
C LYS A 552 -20.59 11.53 21.90
N PRO A 553 -19.81 12.62 21.91
CA PRO A 553 -18.98 12.96 20.75
C PRO A 553 -17.99 11.84 20.40
N ILE A 554 -17.86 11.59 19.10
CA ILE A 554 -16.85 10.71 18.55
C ILE A 554 -15.88 11.50 17.67
N ARG A 555 -14.60 11.08 17.64
CA ARG A 555 -13.61 11.62 16.73
C ARG A 555 -13.56 10.73 15.47
N SER A 556 -13.96 11.26 14.32
CA SER A 556 -13.84 10.58 13.03
C SER A 556 -13.78 11.58 11.87
N TRP A 557 -12.96 11.30 10.87
CA TRP A 557 -13.03 12.01 9.59
C TRP A 557 -14.11 11.43 8.65
N GLY A 558 -14.54 10.19 8.88
CA GLY A 558 -15.71 9.59 8.23
C GLY A 558 -17.02 10.14 8.75
N ARG A 559 -18.14 9.80 8.11
CA ARG A 559 -19.50 10.21 8.47
C ARG A 559 -20.39 8.98 8.72
N SER A 560 -21.47 9.15 9.48
CA SER A 560 -22.48 8.10 9.57
C SER A 560 -23.27 8.00 8.26
N LEU A 561 -23.40 6.78 7.76
CA LEU A 561 -24.10 6.46 6.51
C LEU A 561 -25.63 6.37 6.67
N ILE A 562 -26.10 6.34 7.91
CA ILE A 562 -27.53 6.24 8.23
C ILE A 562 -28.10 7.54 8.84
N SER A 563 -27.23 8.50 9.12
CA SER A 563 -27.61 9.77 9.69
C SER A 563 -28.39 10.63 8.70
N GLY A 564 -29.50 11.20 9.13
CA GLY A 564 -30.23 12.22 8.36
C GLY A 564 -29.50 13.55 8.23
N LYS A 565 -28.31 13.72 8.83
CA LYS A 565 -27.50 14.94 8.76
C LYS A 565 -26.73 15.02 7.45
N LYS A 566 -26.83 16.14 6.76
CA LYS A 566 -25.95 16.44 5.62
C LYS A 566 -24.57 16.86 6.14
N GLU A 567 -23.57 16.01 5.91
CA GLU A 567 -22.17 16.31 6.17
C GLU A 567 -21.41 16.45 4.84
N THR A 568 -20.34 17.27 4.84
CA THR A 568 -19.45 17.34 3.68
C THR A 568 -18.81 15.99 3.46
N ASN A 569 -19.04 15.40 2.30
CA ASN A 569 -18.46 14.10 1.94
C ASN A 569 -17.10 14.32 1.29
N ILE A 570 -16.04 13.86 1.95
CA ILE A 570 -14.65 13.90 1.48
C ILE A 570 -14.14 12.47 1.46
N ILE A 571 -14.09 11.85 0.28
CA ILE A 571 -13.49 10.53 0.11
C ILE A 571 -11.99 10.69 -0.06
N VAL A 572 -11.21 9.93 0.70
CA VAL A 572 -9.76 10.03 0.72
C VAL A 572 -9.12 8.69 0.39
N ASN A 573 -8.27 8.69 -0.63
CA ASN A 573 -7.51 7.52 -1.04
C ASN A 573 -6.03 7.91 -1.20
N SER A 574 -5.12 6.97 -1.03
CA SER A 574 -3.70 7.21 -1.26
C SER A 574 -3.03 6.03 -1.94
N THR A 575 -2.17 6.33 -2.92
CA THR A 575 -1.26 5.34 -3.52
C THR A 575 0.09 5.28 -2.82
N GLY A 576 0.26 6.03 -1.73
CA GLY A 576 1.54 6.26 -1.06
C GLY A 576 2.31 7.47 -1.63
N SER A 577 2.21 7.73 -2.93
CA SER A 577 2.87 8.88 -3.59
C SER A 577 1.89 9.96 -4.04
N VAL A 578 0.63 9.61 -4.25
CA VAL A 578 -0.44 10.52 -4.67
C VAL A 578 -1.61 10.39 -3.72
N ASN A 579 -2.01 11.51 -3.14
CA ASN A 579 -3.24 11.62 -2.36
C ASN A 579 -4.38 12.04 -3.26
N GLN A 580 -5.49 11.33 -3.20
CA GLN A 580 -6.69 11.55 -4.01
C GLN A 580 -7.83 11.94 -3.09
N PHE A 581 -8.52 13.03 -3.44
CA PHE A 581 -9.69 13.52 -2.73
C PHE A 581 -10.87 13.62 -3.68
N THR A 582 -11.96 12.88 -3.42
CA THR A 582 -13.22 13.10 -4.13
C THR A 582 -14.11 13.99 -3.29
N ILE A 583 -14.42 15.17 -3.80
CA ILE A 583 -15.21 16.20 -3.12
C ILE A 583 -16.22 16.77 -4.13
N GLY A 584 -17.50 16.71 -3.82
CA GLY A 584 -18.55 17.14 -4.73
C GLY A 584 -18.54 16.36 -6.03
N ASN A 585 -18.40 17.06 -7.15
CA ASN A 585 -18.40 16.47 -8.50
C ASN A 585 -17.01 16.20 -9.08
N TYR A 586 -15.94 16.31 -8.27
CA TYR A 586 -14.58 16.24 -8.78
C TYR A 586 -13.66 15.35 -7.95
N ILE A 587 -12.65 14.80 -8.63
CA ILE A 587 -11.52 14.10 -8.04
C ILE A 587 -10.31 15.03 -8.16
N TYR A 588 -9.63 15.25 -7.04
CA TYR A 588 -8.42 16.08 -6.93
C TYR A 588 -7.24 15.18 -6.57
N THR A 589 -6.17 15.27 -7.33
CA THR A 589 -4.94 14.52 -7.03
C THR A 589 -3.85 15.47 -6.57
N PHE A 590 -3.16 15.08 -5.52
CA PHE A 590 -2.08 15.86 -4.91
C PHE A 590 -0.85 14.99 -4.72
N ASP A 591 0.32 15.64 -4.74
CA ASP A 591 1.54 14.98 -4.30
C ASP A 591 1.63 14.91 -2.75
N SER A 592 2.74 14.35 -2.24
CA SER A 592 3.03 14.28 -0.80
C SER A 592 3.12 15.66 -0.12
N ASP A 593 3.37 16.71 -0.88
CA ASP A 593 3.46 18.10 -0.40
C ASP A 593 2.13 18.86 -0.58
N MET A 594 1.07 18.14 -0.91
CA MET A 594 -0.25 18.71 -1.21
C MET A 594 -0.22 19.76 -2.33
N LYS A 595 0.70 19.60 -3.29
CA LYS A 595 0.67 20.34 -4.54
C LYS A 595 -0.32 19.64 -5.49
N LEU A 596 -1.23 20.42 -6.06
CA LEU A 596 -2.24 19.91 -6.98
C LEU A 596 -1.57 19.36 -8.26
N LEU A 597 -1.88 18.11 -8.60
CA LEU A 597 -1.40 17.40 -9.80
C LEU A 597 -2.47 17.33 -10.88
N GLY A 598 -3.74 17.22 -10.49
CA GLY A 598 -4.85 17.10 -11.43
C GLY A 598 -6.22 17.33 -10.81
N ILE A 599 -7.16 17.68 -11.67
CA ILE A 599 -8.60 17.79 -11.37
C ILE A 599 -9.32 16.98 -12.45
N TYR A 600 -10.24 16.12 -12.03
CA TYR A 600 -11.02 15.23 -12.90
C TYR A 600 -12.48 15.25 -12.48
N THR A 601 -13.42 14.97 -13.37
CA THR A 601 -14.80 14.74 -12.94
C THR A 601 -14.90 13.45 -12.13
N LYS A 602 -15.87 13.32 -11.26
CA LYS A 602 -16.05 12.11 -10.43
C LYS A 602 -16.36 10.85 -11.23
N GLU A 603 -16.83 11.00 -12.46
CA GLU A 603 -17.09 9.92 -13.42
C GLU A 603 -15.81 9.46 -14.14
N ASP A 604 -14.78 10.30 -14.20
CA ASP A 604 -13.49 9.98 -14.82
C ASP A 604 -12.61 9.14 -13.88
N LEU A 605 -13.06 7.91 -13.64
CA LEU A 605 -12.37 6.97 -12.75
C LEU A 605 -11.00 6.53 -13.29
N GLY A 606 -10.75 6.77 -14.60
CA GLY A 606 -9.48 6.54 -15.29
C GLY A 606 -8.45 7.63 -15.04
N LEU A 607 -8.87 8.80 -14.55
CA LEU A 607 -8.03 10.00 -14.39
C LEU A 607 -7.32 10.39 -15.69
N GLU A 608 -8.09 10.35 -16.81
CA GLU A 608 -7.56 10.56 -18.16
C GLU A 608 -7.70 12.02 -18.61
N ASN A 609 -8.75 12.71 -18.16
CA ASN A 609 -9.11 14.06 -18.62
C ASN A 609 -8.75 15.12 -17.59
N ASN A 610 -7.47 15.39 -17.42
CA ASN A 610 -6.98 16.36 -16.45
C ASN A 610 -7.40 17.79 -16.83
N MET A 611 -8.17 18.44 -15.96
CA MET A 611 -8.70 19.79 -16.15
C MET A 611 -7.89 20.87 -15.42
N ILE A 612 -6.71 20.57 -14.91
CA ILE A 612 -5.90 21.52 -14.10
C ILE A 612 -5.58 22.82 -14.86
N SER A 613 -5.43 22.74 -16.17
CA SER A 613 -5.15 23.90 -17.04
C SER A 613 -6.40 24.71 -17.39
N LYS A 614 -7.59 24.20 -17.11
CA LYS A 614 -8.85 24.92 -17.35
C LYS A 614 -9.11 25.94 -16.25
N SER A 615 -9.92 26.96 -16.54
CA SER A 615 -10.36 27.90 -15.54
C SER A 615 -11.08 27.19 -14.38
N GLN A 616 -10.53 27.34 -13.17
CA GLN A 616 -11.10 26.73 -11.97
C GLN A 616 -12.25 27.61 -11.47
N ASN A 617 -13.43 27.00 -11.35
CA ASN A 617 -14.58 27.67 -10.75
C ASN A 617 -14.44 27.77 -9.22
N SER A 618 -15.34 28.52 -8.58
CA SER A 618 -15.32 28.73 -7.12
C SER A 618 -15.50 27.44 -6.32
N GLU A 619 -16.27 26.46 -6.84
CA GLU A 619 -16.45 25.14 -6.22
C GLU A 619 -15.13 24.36 -6.20
N MET A 620 -14.41 24.31 -7.33
CA MET A 620 -13.11 23.65 -7.43
C MET A 620 -12.09 24.26 -6.48
N GLN A 621 -12.01 25.61 -6.42
CA GLN A 621 -11.09 26.31 -5.52
C GLN A 621 -11.40 26.01 -4.05
N LYS A 622 -12.67 26.04 -3.68
CA LYS A 622 -13.12 25.69 -2.33
C LYS A 622 -12.77 24.23 -1.99
N SER A 623 -12.97 23.30 -2.91
CA SER A 623 -12.67 21.87 -2.71
C SER A 623 -11.17 21.62 -2.57
N ILE A 624 -10.32 22.32 -3.31
CA ILE A 624 -8.85 22.27 -3.15
C ILE A 624 -8.46 22.74 -1.73
N MET A 625 -9.07 23.82 -1.25
CA MET A 625 -8.84 24.31 0.12
C MET A 625 -9.35 23.29 1.17
N LEU A 626 -10.50 22.66 0.94
CA LEU A 626 -11.02 21.61 1.82
C LEU A 626 -10.10 20.41 1.89
N ALA A 627 -9.57 19.93 0.76
CA ALA A 627 -8.61 18.83 0.74
C ALA A 627 -7.34 19.16 1.54
N LYS A 628 -6.81 20.39 1.36
CA LYS A 628 -5.65 20.87 2.12
C LYS A 628 -5.94 21.05 3.60
N ALA A 629 -7.12 21.57 3.96
CA ALA A 629 -7.58 21.71 5.34
C ALA A 629 -7.72 20.35 6.02
N TRP A 630 -8.31 19.38 5.32
CA TRP A 630 -8.47 18.02 5.80
C TRP A 630 -7.11 17.35 6.08
N TYR A 631 -6.17 17.49 5.13
CA TYR A 631 -4.81 16.93 5.28
C TYR A 631 -4.05 17.61 6.44
N GLN A 632 -4.18 18.93 6.60
CA GLN A 632 -3.56 19.69 7.69
C GLN A 632 -4.13 19.28 9.05
N ASP A 633 -5.47 19.12 9.18
CA ASP A 633 -6.11 18.62 10.41
C ASP A 633 -5.67 17.19 10.73
N TYR A 634 -5.57 16.33 9.70
CA TYR A 634 -5.08 14.97 9.86
C TYR A 634 -3.64 14.96 10.43
N MET A 635 -2.73 15.71 9.82
CA MET A 635 -1.33 15.79 10.27
C MET A 635 -1.23 16.37 11.68
N ASP A 636 -1.92 17.48 11.98
CA ASP A 636 -1.93 18.07 13.32
C ASP A 636 -2.40 17.06 14.38
N ARG A 637 -3.51 16.36 14.12
CA ARG A 637 -4.06 15.42 15.10
C ARG A 637 -3.20 14.19 15.31
N VAL A 638 -2.60 13.67 14.26
CA VAL A 638 -1.70 12.52 14.36
C VAL A 638 -0.44 12.89 15.15
N ILE A 639 0.22 14.00 14.80
CA ILE A 639 1.47 14.44 15.39
C ILE A 639 1.27 14.88 16.85
N ASN A 640 0.22 15.65 17.11
CA ASN A 640 -0.06 16.24 18.43
C ASN A 640 -0.95 15.33 19.32
N ARG A 641 -1.08 14.05 18.95
CA ARG A 641 -1.76 13.02 19.75
C ARG A 641 -3.21 13.38 20.10
N LYS A 642 -3.96 13.96 19.15
CA LYS A 642 -5.36 14.38 19.29
C LYS A 642 -6.33 13.39 18.62
N LEU A 643 -6.08 12.08 18.75
CA LEU A 643 -6.89 11.02 18.12
C LEU A 643 -7.96 10.41 19.06
N HIS A 644 -8.27 11.10 20.14
CA HIS A 644 -9.27 10.65 21.14
C HIS A 644 -10.27 11.74 21.45
#